data_5a03ad2de71d40b9fe20e56bf12d9c6b
#
_entry.id   5a03ad2de71d40b9fe20e56bf12d9c6b
#
_cell.length_a   1.000
_cell.length_b   1.000
_cell.length_c   1.000
_cell.angle_alpha   90.00
_cell.angle_beta   90.00
_cell.angle_gamma   90.00
#
_symmetry.space_group_name_H-M   'P 1'
#
loop_
_entity.id
_entity.type
_entity.pdbx_description
1 polymer ?
#
loop_
_entity_poly.entity_id
_entity_poly.type
_entity_poly.pdbx_seq_one_letter_code
_entity_poly.pdbx_strand_id
1 'polypeptide(L)'
;MPYQKETYFYPSVILLVVFIRYKIKRFLLKTITIKYLLLSVSLLFLIACSTKKNTWLSRNSHALSTKDNILYNGGLALQKGIEEVRLQNSDNFWGILSVERMQVNEEKLLPGTTRNANFEKAETKATKGIQKHSMNINGSEKNPQMDEAYLMLGKARYYDQRFVPALDAFNYVLNKSPNSSKIYEVKIWREKTNMRLENDALAVNNLRKLLKEIKFKDQIFADANAALAQAFINLKQKDSAVIKLKIAKEFTKSKEEKSRYFYILGQLYEELGYKDSAFASYQSVIDMRRKAAKQYVIHAHIRQASQQDYSKMDSATFFKKYNYLLKDRENRPFLDVLHHQVALFYEKRNDIPQAKKEYNLSLKTKTKDTYLIASNYRNLADLYFIESKFSKAGNYYDSTLVYLKPRTREFNLIKKKRVNLDDVIKYEAISQKNDSIISLFLLSNSDRVSYFEKHIDKLKKAEEKLKIEAEKAAQIKENQERNDGTLESNGSKTAKKDNLSGVKTTNMNALDGSNSFYFYNSSTVSYGKVTFVKNWGKRKLTDNWRVSSLSEKIENTNSSENETTSENTNIETTADIRFTPDFYIKDIPTSQTVIDSLSKERNFANYQLGIIYKEKFKEYNLAVKRFEKLLESNPENRLILPSMYNLYKLYSIIDKTKAIAMKDKIIAQYPDSRYAQILLNPKSEVEASADSPNVVYENIYKQYESGQIKETLISINTAINLFTGEEIIPKLELLKANIVGKLSGLSEYSTALNYVALNYPNYEEGKRAENVLSIDLPKLEALQLSNSPSKNWKILFETKDFEDAKTKVLREKLKKFITERSLNNLTISLDIYTTVDNFVVIHGINTLDLAQGITAILKDYKDYKLPETPIIISAENYSIVQIKKNLNVFLAGNLPDSVEQPNWDGTLEKLPEPTEQPQVFNTSKTEKSAQSDENNNKARVQDIDKNSVEGQDFDTPPSPQKGGEKIKK
;
A
#
# COMPACT_ATOMS: atom_id res chain seq x y z
N MET A 1 -66.05 -75.95 -87.18
CA MET A 1 -64.63 -76.21 -87.42
C MET A 1 -63.84 -75.24 -86.53
N PRO A 2 -63.14 -75.69 -85.54
CA PRO A 2 -62.36 -74.86 -84.63
C PRO A 2 -60.88 -74.91 -85.02
N TYR A 3 -60.22 -73.76 -84.99
CA TYR A 3 -58.77 -73.64 -85.09
C TYR A 3 -58.13 -73.69 -83.71
N GLN A 4 -57.30 -74.67 -83.46
CA GLN A 4 -56.34 -74.71 -82.36
C GLN A 4 -55.20 -73.79 -82.63
N LYS A 5 -54.80 -72.88 -81.66
CA LYS A 5 -53.59 -72.21 -81.61
C LYS A 5 -52.67 -72.88 -80.59
N GLU A 6 -51.64 -73.53 -81.10
CA GLU A 6 -50.56 -74.01 -80.32
C GLU A 6 -49.69 -72.79 -79.85
N THR A 7 -49.46 -72.65 -78.57
CA THR A 7 -48.57 -71.68 -77.95
C THR A 7 -47.17 -72.31 -77.83
N TYR A 8 -46.24 -71.88 -78.65
CA TYR A 8 -44.84 -72.21 -78.49
C TYR A 8 -44.24 -71.40 -77.34
N PHE A 9 -43.86 -72.05 -76.22
CA PHE A 9 -43.10 -71.53 -75.14
C PHE A 9 -41.63 -71.44 -75.54
N TYR A 10 -41.10 -70.24 -75.70
CA TYR A 10 -39.69 -69.99 -76.01
C TYR A 10 -38.77 -70.38 -74.90
N PRO A 11 -37.76 -71.22 -75.08
CA PRO A 11 -36.74 -71.59 -74.02
C PRO A 11 -35.94 -70.46 -73.49
N SER A 12 -35.88 -69.34 -74.20
CA SER A 12 -35.17 -68.13 -73.86
C SER A 12 -35.69 -67.41 -72.62
N VAL A 13 -37.02 -67.49 -72.30
CA VAL A 13 -37.67 -66.90 -71.15
C VAL A 13 -37.34 -67.65 -69.86
N ILE A 14 -37.18 -68.97 -69.91
CA ILE A 14 -36.82 -69.78 -68.76
C ILE A 14 -35.35 -69.54 -68.40
N LEU A 15 -34.44 -69.37 -69.34
CA LEU A 15 -33.06 -69.04 -69.16
C LEU A 15 -32.89 -67.64 -68.52
N LEU A 16 -33.73 -66.70 -68.96
CA LEU A 16 -33.70 -65.29 -68.41
C LEU A 16 -34.19 -65.28 -66.97
N VAL A 17 -35.28 -66.02 -66.64
CA VAL A 17 -35.80 -66.15 -65.25
C VAL A 17 -34.76 -66.79 -64.30
N VAL A 18 -34.12 -67.87 -64.81
CA VAL A 18 -33.06 -68.57 -64.04
C VAL A 18 -31.84 -67.64 -63.84
N PHE A 19 -31.44 -66.86 -64.86
CA PHE A 19 -30.32 -65.92 -64.77
C PHE A 19 -30.64 -64.75 -63.84
N ILE A 20 -31.88 -64.23 -63.89
CA ILE A 20 -32.29 -63.15 -62.93
C ILE A 20 -32.39 -63.73 -61.51
N ARG A 21 -32.94 -64.92 -61.29
CA ARG A 21 -32.92 -65.56 -59.96
C ARG A 21 -31.52 -65.82 -59.45
N TYR A 22 -30.57 -66.20 -60.32
CA TYR A 22 -29.18 -66.43 -59.96
C TYR A 22 -28.49 -65.07 -59.59
N LYS A 23 -28.70 -63.99 -60.36
CA LYS A 23 -28.21 -62.65 -60.03
C LYS A 23 -28.77 -62.06 -58.73
N ILE A 24 -30.12 -62.26 -58.55
CA ILE A 24 -30.74 -61.78 -57.27
C ILE A 24 -30.24 -62.61 -56.08
N LYS A 25 -30.08 -63.91 -56.23
CA LYS A 25 -29.54 -64.80 -55.17
C LYS A 25 -28.08 -64.40 -54.85
N ARG A 26 -27.29 -64.08 -55.84
CA ARG A 26 -25.89 -63.61 -55.70
C ARG A 26 -25.80 -62.24 -55.09
N PHE A 27 -26.76 -61.32 -55.42
CA PHE A 27 -26.90 -60.02 -54.86
C PHE A 27 -27.38 -60.11 -53.39
N LEU A 28 -28.31 -60.88 -53.06
CA LEU A 28 -28.78 -61.16 -51.70
C LEU A 28 -27.68 -61.81 -50.86
N LEU A 29 -26.93 -62.80 -51.42
CA LEU A 29 -25.77 -63.34 -50.68
C LEU A 29 -24.66 -62.29 -50.38
N LYS A 30 -24.36 -61.38 -51.35
CA LYS A 30 -23.45 -60.35 -51.13
C LYS A 30 -23.93 -59.33 -50.06
N THR A 31 -25.20 -58.95 -50.04
CA THR A 31 -25.77 -58.07 -49.04
C THR A 31 -25.81 -58.70 -47.64
N ILE A 32 -26.07 -60.03 -47.57
CA ILE A 32 -26.00 -60.75 -46.31
C ILE A 32 -24.61 -60.93 -45.80
N THR A 33 -23.65 -61.26 -46.67
CA THR A 33 -22.22 -61.28 -46.25
C THR A 33 -21.69 -59.92 -45.82
N ILE A 34 -22.10 -58.82 -46.47
CA ILE A 34 -21.75 -57.42 -46.03
C ILE A 34 -22.40 -57.09 -44.68
N LYS A 35 -23.66 -57.50 -44.42
CA LYS A 35 -24.34 -57.35 -43.15
C LYS A 35 -23.61 -58.08 -42.01
N TYR A 36 -23.25 -59.34 -42.24
CA TYR A 36 -22.50 -60.12 -41.28
C TYR A 36 -21.06 -59.60 -41.08
N LEU A 37 -20.44 -59.17 -42.16
CA LEU A 37 -19.13 -58.45 -42.04
C LEU A 37 -19.27 -57.17 -41.21
N LEU A 38 -20.26 -56.32 -41.45
CA LEU A 38 -20.54 -55.14 -40.66
C LEU A 38 -20.91 -55.46 -39.22
N LEU A 39 -21.68 -56.53 -38.98
CA LEU A 39 -22.02 -57.00 -37.64
C LEU A 39 -20.78 -57.54 -36.91
N SER A 40 -19.91 -58.32 -37.58
CA SER A 40 -18.66 -58.83 -37.02
C SER A 40 -17.66 -57.71 -36.71
N VAL A 41 -17.57 -56.71 -37.60
CA VAL A 41 -16.78 -55.50 -37.36
C VAL A 41 -17.36 -54.69 -36.17
N SER A 42 -18.69 -54.56 -36.09
CA SER A 42 -19.35 -53.88 -34.93
C SER A 42 -19.11 -54.67 -33.63
N LEU A 43 -19.17 -55.99 -33.67
CA LEU A 43 -18.89 -56.86 -32.53
C LEU A 43 -17.41 -56.78 -32.08
N LEU A 44 -16.48 -56.70 -33.04
CA LEU A 44 -15.04 -56.42 -32.77
C LEU A 44 -14.82 -55.09 -32.11
N PHE A 45 -15.56 -54.03 -32.49
CA PHE A 45 -15.53 -52.75 -31.81
C PHE A 45 -16.03 -52.82 -30.36
N LEU A 46 -17.04 -53.61 -30.06
CA LEU A 46 -17.52 -53.79 -28.68
C LEU A 46 -16.52 -54.54 -27.78
N ILE A 47 -15.71 -55.43 -28.34
CA ILE A 47 -14.67 -56.15 -27.61
C ILE A 47 -13.41 -55.27 -27.37
N ALA A 48 -13.19 -54.24 -28.18
CA ALA A 48 -12.05 -53.36 -28.08
C ALA A 48 -12.13 -52.33 -26.92
N CYS A 49 -13.29 -52.18 -26.24
CA CYS A 49 -13.53 -51.15 -25.22
C CYS A 49 -13.09 -51.53 -23.80
N SER A 50 -12.16 -52.45 -23.59
CA SER A 50 -11.68 -52.81 -22.24
C SER A 50 -10.38 -52.10 -21.85
N THR A 51 -10.39 -51.31 -20.79
CA THR A 51 -9.18 -50.66 -20.22
C THR A 51 -8.19 -51.65 -19.62
N LYS A 52 -8.60 -52.90 -19.38
CA LYS A 52 -7.75 -53.94 -18.78
C LYS A 52 -6.98 -54.78 -19.83
N LYS A 53 -7.31 -54.67 -21.13
CA LYS A 53 -6.63 -55.45 -22.19
C LYS A 53 -5.61 -54.60 -22.95
N ASN A 54 -4.35 -55.05 -22.96
CA ASN A 54 -3.26 -54.37 -23.68
C ASN A 54 -3.21 -54.73 -25.16
N THR A 55 -4.34 -54.63 -25.89
CA THR A 55 -4.37 -54.87 -27.33
C THR A 55 -4.18 -53.55 -28.10
N TRP A 56 -3.67 -53.61 -29.32
CA TRP A 56 -3.52 -52.46 -30.21
C TRP A 56 -4.87 -51.74 -30.45
N LEU A 57 -5.93 -52.47 -30.66
CA LEU A 57 -7.29 -51.93 -30.86
C LEU A 57 -7.79 -51.21 -29.61
N SER A 58 -7.60 -51.78 -28.41
CA SER A 58 -8.04 -51.18 -27.16
C SER A 58 -7.26 -49.86 -26.89
N ARG A 59 -5.93 -49.86 -27.07
CA ARG A 59 -5.11 -48.65 -26.89
C ARG A 59 -5.52 -47.53 -27.83
N ASN A 60 -5.72 -47.85 -29.14
CA ASN A 60 -6.09 -46.82 -30.12
C ASN A 60 -7.52 -46.31 -29.94
N SER A 61 -8.47 -47.19 -29.57
CA SER A 61 -9.86 -46.80 -29.28
C SER A 61 -9.94 -45.85 -28.09
N HIS A 62 -9.25 -46.17 -26.99
CA HIS A 62 -9.19 -45.30 -25.82
C HIS A 62 -8.41 -44.02 -26.10
N ALA A 63 -7.31 -44.07 -26.87
CA ALA A 63 -6.55 -42.89 -27.27
C ALA A 63 -7.37 -41.91 -28.13
N LEU A 64 -8.11 -42.46 -29.14
CA LEU A 64 -8.99 -41.66 -30.00
C LEU A 64 -10.11 -40.98 -29.21
N SER A 65 -10.79 -41.74 -28.35
CA SER A 65 -11.84 -41.22 -27.49
C SER A 65 -11.36 -40.15 -26.53
N THR A 66 -10.14 -40.30 -26.03
CA THR A 66 -9.50 -39.29 -25.18
C THR A 66 -9.17 -38.01 -25.98
N LYS A 67 -8.53 -38.16 -27.14
CA LYS A 67 -8.11 -37.07 -27.98
C LYS A 67 -9.27 -36.21 -28.51
N ASP A 68 -10.19 -36.85 -29.25
CA ASP A 68 -11.18 -36.12 -30.03
C ASP A 68 -12.39 -35.64 -29.22
N ASN A 69 -12.72 -36.28 -28.11
CA ASN A 69 -13.88 -35.88 -27.31
C ASN A 69 -13.44 -35.10 -26.03
N ILE A 70 -12.43 -35.61 -25.34
CA ILE A 70 -12.07 -35.12 -24.01
C ILE A 70 -11.06 -33.96 -24.10
N LEU A 71 -9.92 -34.22 -24.75
CA LEU A 71 -8.88 -33.22 -24.87
C LEU A 71 -9.28 -32.05 -25.75
N TYR A 72 -10.03 -32.31 -26.85
CA TYR A 72 -10.52 -31.22 -27.69
C TYR A 72 -11.49 -30.30 -26.96
N ASN A 73 -12.57 -30.83 -26.38
CA ASN A 73 -13.57 -30.02 -25.68
C ASN A 73 -13.06 -29.44 -24.36
N GLY A 74 -12.19 -30.17 -23.66
CA GLY A 74 -11.53 -29.68 -22.46
C GLY A 74 -10.51 -28.56 -22.79
N GLY A 75 -9.75 -28.72 -23.88
CA GLY A 75 -8.79 -27.73 -24.38
C GLY A 75 -9.45 -26.43 -24.80
N LEU A 76 -10.61 -26.49 -25.49
CA LEU A 76 -11.37 -25.28 -25.83
C LEU A 76 -11.84 -24.52 -24.56
N ALA A 77 -12.31 -25.24 -23.56
CA ALA A 77 -12.71 -24.66 -22.29
C ALA A 77 -11.50 -24.04 -21.56
N LEU A 78 -10.37 -24.77 -21.51
CA LEU A 78 -9.14 -24.27 -20.91
C LEU A 78 -8.64 -22.97 -21.59
N GLN A 79 -8.60 -22.95 -22.93
CA GLN A 79 -8.20 -21.75 -23.66
C GLN A 79 -9.11 -20.55 -23.37
N LYS A 80 -10.44 -20.78 -23.36
CA LYS A 80 -11.39 -19.71 -23.04
C LYS A 80 -11.18 -19.16 -21.62
N GLY A 81 -10.97 -20.05 -20.64
CA GLY A 81 -10.67 -19.65 -19.27
C GLY A 81 -9.35 -18.86 -19.16
N ILE A 82 -8.29 -19.27 -19.87
CA ILE A 82 -7.01 -18.56 -19.93
C ILE A 82 -7.18 -17.15 -20.53
N GLU A 83 -7.98 -17.05 -21.59
CA GLU A 83 -8.24 -15.74 -22.20
C GLU A 83 -9.02 -14.82 -21.28
N GLU A 84 -10.01 -15.32 -20.54
CA GLU A 84 -10.75 -14.57 -19.52
C GLU A 84 -9.80 -14.08 -18.40
N VAL A 85 -8.90 -14.95 -17.89
CA VAL A 85 -7.90 -14.56 -16.90
C VAL A 85 -6.96 -13.46 -17.44
N ARG A 86 -6.53 -13.58 -18.69
CA ARG A 86 -5.69 -12.56 -19.33
C ARG A 86 -6.40 -11.23 -19.52
N LEU A 87 -7.70 -11.25 -19.86
CA LEU A 87 -8.52 -10.03 -20.01
C LEU A 87 -8.80 -9.36 -18.67
N GLN A 88 -8.98 -10.14 -17.60
CA GLN A 88 -9.20 -9.63 -16.25
C GLN A 88 -7.90 -9.11 -15.60
N ASN A 89 -6.75 -9.58 -16.06
CA ASN A 89 -5.46 -9.17 -15.51
C ASN A 89 -5.16 -7.71 -15.85
N SER A 90 -5.04 -6.89 -14.82
CA SER A 90 -4.58 -5.50 -14.91
C SER A 90 -3.08 -5.45 -14.60
N ASP A 91 -2.26 -5.19 -15.63
CA ASP A 91 -0.81 -5.06 -15.46
C ASP A 91 -0.49 -3.80 -14.64
N ASN A 92 0.34 -3.94 -13.61
CA ASN A 92 0.87 -2.81 -12.86
C ASN A 92 2.16 -2.31 -13.53
N PHE A 93 2.03 -1.29 -14.37
CA PHE A 93 3.16 -0.70 -15.10
C PHE A 93 4.12 0.15 -14.23
N TRP A 94 3.82 0.34 -12.95
CA TRP A 94 4.65 1.07 -12.00
C TRP A 94 5.79 0.22 -11.41
N GLY A 95 5.63 -1.11 -11.41
CA GLY A 95 6.65 -2.08 -11.01
C GLY A 95 7.10 -2.95 -12.20
N ILE A 96 8.06 -3.85 -11.96
CA ILE A 96 8.46 -4.85 -12.95
C ILE A 96 7.26 -5.77 -13.22
N LEU A 97 6.86 -5.89 -14.48
CA LEU A 97 5.78 -6.78 -14.88
C LEU A 97 6.19 -8.24 -14.68
N SER A 98 5.25 -9.08 -14.25
CA SER A 98 5.44 -10.53 -14.28
C SER A 98 5.52 -11.03 -15.72
N VAL A 99 6.32 -12.08 -15.96
CA VAL A 99 6.45 -12.69 -17.29
C VAL A 99 5.11 -13.24 -17.77
N GLU A 100 4.34 -13.86 -16.87
CA GLU A 100 3.02 -14.40 -17.14
C GLU A 100 1.90 -13.42 -16.72
N ARG A 101 0.90 -13.24 -17.59
CA ARG A 101 -0.29 -12.40 -17.32
C ARG A 101 -1.30 -13.17 -16.49
N MET A 102 -1.07 -13.23 -15.19
CA MET A 102 -1.98 -13.87 -14.24
C MET A 102 -1.82 -13.20 -12.87
N GLN A 103 -2.89 -12.60 -12.38
CA GLN A 103 -2.98 -12.09 -11.02
C GLN A 103 -3.37 -13.22 -10.07
N VAL A 104 -2.67 -13.35 -8.96
CA VAL A 104 -3.01 -14.28 -7.89
C VAL A 104 -3.86 -13.54 -6.86
N ASN A 105 -5.00 -14.12 -6.49
CA ASN A 105 -5.84 -13.60 -5.42
C ASN A 105 -5.35 -14.14 -4.08
N GLU A 106 -5.33 -13.28 -3.08
CA GLU A 106 -4.93 -13.66 -1.71
C GLU A 106 -5.98 -14.50 -0.98
N GLU A 107 -7.25 -14.46 -1.45
CA GLU A 107 -8.33 -15.27 -0.87
C GLU A 107 -8.09 -16.76 -1.12
N LYS A 108 -7.97 -17.50 -0.04
CA LYS A 108 -7.90 -18.97 -0.07
C LYS A 108 -9.29 -19.55 -0.38
N LEU A 109 -9.39 -20.29 -1.47
CA LEU A 109 -10.59 -21.03 -1.78
C LEU A 109 -10.68 -22.30 -0.93
N LEU A 110 -11.90 -22.62 -0.51
CA LEU A 110 -12.19 -23.91 0.14
C LEU A 110 -11.89 -25.07 -0.83
N PRO A 111 -11.40 -26.21 -0.32
CA PRO A 111 -11.22 -27.41 -1.16
C PRO A 111 -12.50 -27.76 -1.94
N GLY A 112 -12.36 -28.00 -3.24
CA GLY A 112 -13.49 -28.35 -4.11
C GLY A 112 -14.24 -27.18 -4.75
N THR A 113 -13.97 -25.93 -4.38
CA THR A 113 -14.54 -24.75 -5.05
C THR A 113 -13.65 -24.32 -6.23
N THR A 114 -14.30 -23.80 -7.29
CA THR A 114 -13.61 -23.28 -8.48
C THR A 114 -13.92 -21.79 -8.67
N ARG A 115 -12.95 -21.05 -9.22
CA ARG A 115 -13.11 -19.60 -9.49
C ARG A 115 -13.69 -19.34 -10.88
N ASN A 116 -13.51 -20.28 -11.80
CA ASN A 116 -13.90 -20.11 -13.19
C ASN A 116 -14.53 -21.37 -13.76
N ALA A 117 -15.79 -21.27 -14.21
CA ALA A 117 -16.54 -22.36 -14.78
C ALA A 117 -15.88 -23.02 -16.02
N ASN A 118 -15.03 -22.29 -16.76
CA ASN A 118 -14.29 -22.85 -17.89
C ASN A 118 -13.17 -23.78 -17.42
N PHE A 119 -12.47 -23.43 -16.31
CA PHE A 119 -11.46 -24.32 -15.72
C PHE A 119 -12.11 -25.55 -15.08
N GLU A 120 -13.24 -25.40 -14.41
CA GLU A 120 -14.03 -26.51 -13.89
C GLU A 120 -14.44 -27.48 -15.00
N LYS A 121 -14.94 -26.97 -16.13
CA LYS A 121 -15.29 -27.76 -17.30
C LYS A 121 -14.08 -28.50 -17.88
N ALA A 122 -12.91 -27.83 -17.97
CA ALA A 122 -11.67 -28.44 -18.43
C ALA A 122 -11.21 -29.56 -17.47
N GLU A 123 -11.24 -29.32 -16.17
CA GLU A 123 -10.91 -30.29 -15.13
C GLU A 123 -11.86 -31.48 -15.15
N THR A 124 -13.19 -31.25 -15.20
CA THR A 124 -14.19 -32.29 -15.28
C THR A 124 -13.97 -33.17 -16.50
N LYS A 125 -13.68 -32.60 -17.68
CA LYS A 125 -13.36 -33.36 -18.89
C LYS A 125 -12.08 -34.17 -18.73
N ALA A 126 -10.99 -33.58 -18.22
CA ALA A 126 -9.72 -34.26 -17.99
C ALA A 126 -9.89 -35.42 -17.00
N THR A 127 -10.52 -35.17 -15.84
CA THR A 127 -10.78 -36.20 -14.82
C THR A 127 -11.63 -37.37 -15.36
N LYS A 128 -12.71 -37.03 -16.10
CA LYS A 128 -13.57 -38.05 -16.75
C LYS A 128 -12.78 -38.86 -17.79
N GLY A 129 -11.83 -38.21 -18.50
CA GLY A 129 -10.92 -38.90 -19.43
C GLY A 129 -10.02 -39.89 -18.74
N ILE A 130 -9.39 -39.44 -17.69
CA ILE A 130 -8.49 -40.23 -16.88
C ILE A 130 -9.23 -41.42 -16.27
N GLN A 131 -10.39 -41.19 -15.66
CA GLN A 131 -11.19 -42.28 -15.05
C GLN A 131 -11.69 -43.32 -16.06
N LYS A 132 -12.12 -42.91 -17.26
CA LYS A 132 -12.73 -43.79 -18.24
C LYS A 132 -11.74 -44.44 -19.21
N HIS A 133 -10.61 -43.81 -19.49
CA HIS A 133 -9.73 -44.21 -20.58
C HIS A 133 -8.28 -44.49 -20.14
N SER A 134 -7.93 -44.32 -18.86
CA SER A 134 -6.65 -44.77 -18.36
C SER A 134 -6.49 -46.28 -18.45
N MET A 135 -5.37 -46.71 -18.98
CA MET A 135 -5.00 -48.10 -19.16
C MET A 135 -3.76 -48.43 -18.36
N ASN A 136 -3.85 -48.31 -17.05
CA ASN A 136 -2.73 -48.66 -16.18
C ASN A 136 -2.60 -50.16 -16.03
N ILE A 137 -1.75 -50.79 -16.83
CA ILE A 137 -1.53 -52.24 -16.88
C ILE A 137 -0.11 -52.53 -16.42
N ASN A 138 0.04 -53.33 -15.38
CA ASN A 138 1.30 -53.69 -14.75
C ASN A 138 2.11 -52.44 -14.36
N GLY A 139 1.47 -51.44 -13.76
CA GLY A 139 2.10 -50.21 -13.29
C GLY A 139 2.52 -49.19 -14.36
N SER A 140 2.23 -49.49 -15.65
CA SER A 140 2.54 -48.64 -16.80
C SER A 140 1.27 -48.20 -17.52
N GLU A 141 1.13 -46.89 -17.78
CA GLU A 141 0.03 -46.35 -18.58
C GLU A 141 0.22 -46.72 -20.07
N LYS A 142 -0.82 -47.31 -20.69
CA LYS A 142 -0.79 -47.76 -22.08
C LYS A 142 -1.58 -46.86 -23.02
N ASN A 143 -2.39 -45.96 -22.53
CA ASN A 143 -3.07 -44.97 -23.35
C ASN A 143 -2.09 -43.77 -23.57
N PRO A 144 -1.65 -43.52 -24.82
CA PRO A 144 -0.64 -42.47 -25.10
C PRO A 144 -1.16 -41.03 -24.95
N GLN A 145 -2.48 -40.86 -24.68
CA GLN A 145 -3.07 -39.52 -24.50
C GLN A 145 -3.26 -39.15 -23.01
N MET A 146 -2.84 -40.01 -22.09
CA MET A 146 -3.03 -39.75 -20.67
C MET A 146 -2.08 -38.64 -20.14
N ASP A 147 -0.89 -38.54 -20.69
CA ASP A 147 0.04 -37.45 -20.40
C ASP A 147 -0.53 -36.05 -20.74
N GLU A 148 -1.19 -35.91 -21.91
CA GLU A 148 -1.92 -34.70 -22.27
C GLU A 148 -3.14 -34.43 -21.39
N ALA A 149 -3.87 -35.51 -20.97
CA ALA A 149 -5.00 -35.36 -20.06
C ALA A 149 -4.59 -34.85 -18.70
N TYR A 150 -3.51 -35.37 -18.11
CA TYR A 150 -2.96 -34.89 -16.84
C TYR A 150 -2.31 -33.51 -16.99
N LEU A 151 -1.67 -33.18 -18.10
CA LEU A 151 -1.16 -31.85 -18.39
C LEU A 151 -2.31 -30.84 -18.46
N MET A 152 -3.41 -31.15 -19.14
CA MET A 152 -4.61 -30.30 -19.18
C MET A 152 -5.22 -30.14 -17.79
N LEU A 153 -5.31 -31.20 -16.99
CA LEU A 153 -5.78 -31.17 -15.62
C LEU A 153 -4.93 -30.24 -14.76
N GLY A 154 -3.60 -30.38 -14.83
CA GLY A 154 -2.67 -29.55 -14.10
C GLY A 154 -2.77 -28.08 -14.49
N LYS A 155 -2.87 -27.76 -15.79
CA LYS A 155 -3.05 -26.39 -16.28
C LYS A 155 -4.39 -25.78 -15.82
N ALA A 156 -5.50 -26.54 -15.87
CA ALA A 156 -6.79 -26.07 -15.40
C ALA A 156 -6.74 -25.69 -13.91
N ARG A 157 -6.16 -26.57 -13.09
CA ARG A 157 -5.97 -26.31 -11.66
C ARG A 157 -5.01 -25.14 -11.36
N TYR A 158 -3.94 -25.00 -12.14
CA TYR A 158 -2.99 -23.90 -12.02
C TYR A 158 -3.66 -22.53 -12.25
N TYR A 159 -4.39 -22.39 -13.36
CA TYR A 159 -5.09 -21.12 -13.66
C TYR A 159 -6.27 -20.86 -12.73
N ASP A 160 -6.85 -21.92 -12.14
CA ASP A 160 -7.84 -21.78 -11.07
C ASP A 160 -7.20 -21.51 -9.69
N GLN A 161 -5.88 -21.35 -9.64
CA GLN A 161 -5.05 -21.04 -8.46
C GLN A 161 -5.04 -22.14 -7.38
N ARG A 162 -5.32 -23.36 -7.77
CA ARG A 162 -5.18 -24.56 -6.92
C ARG A 162 -3.84 -25.22 -7.20
N PHE A 163 -2.77 -24.59 -6.69
CA PHE A 163 -1.40 -24.91 -7.06
C PHE A 163 -0.93 -26.29 -6.59
N VAL A 164 -1.28 -26.71 -5.37
CA VAL A 164 -0.88 -28.04 -4.86
C VAL A 164 -1.53 -29.17 -5.69
N PRO A 165 -2.83 -29.21 -5.93
CA PRO A 165 -3.45 -30.20 -6.84
C PRO A 165 -2.94 -30.12 -8.29
N ALA A 166 -2.48 -28.95 -8.75
CA ALA A 166 -1.86 -28.81 -10.06
C ALA A 166 -0.48 -29.50 -10.09
N LEU A 167 0.31 -29.30 -9.03
CA LEU A 167 1.64 -29.92 -8.86
C LEU A 167 1.54 -31.45 -8.89
N ASP A 168 0.52 -32.03 -8.22
CA ASP A 168 0.27 -33.48 -8.22
C ASP A 168 0.03 -34.02 -9.63
N ALA A 169 -0.79 -33.31 -10.44
CA ALA A 169 -1.06 -33.72 -11.81
C ALA A 169 0.21 -33.70 -12.69
N PHE A 170 1.05 -32.67 -12.54
CA PHE A 170 2.33 -32.60 -13.27
C PHE A 170 3.31 -33.68 -12.83
N ASN A 171 3.43 -33.92 -11.52
CA ASN A 171 4.30 -34.95 -10.97
C ASN A 171 3.87 -36.36 -11.41
N TYR A 172 2.56 -36.61 -11.57
CA TYR A 172 2.07 -37.87 -12.11
C TYR A 172 2.65 -38.15 -13.50
N VAL A 173 2.59 -37.18 -14.43
CA VAL A 173 3.15 -37.34 -15.79
C VAL A 173 4.66 -37.61 -15.73
N LEU A 174 5.40 -36.87 -14.89
CA LEU A 174 6.85 -37.03 -14.76
C LEU A 174 7.26 -38.41 -14.27
N ASN A 175 6.43 -39.01 -13.38
CA ASN A 175 6.71 -40.33 -12.80
C ASN A 175 6.22 -41.50 -13.68
N LYS A 176 5.07 -41.35 -14.35
CA LYS A 176 4.43 -42.41 -15.08
C LYS A 176 4.70 -42.43 -16.60
N SER A 177 5.02 -41.26 -17.16
CA SER A 177 5.24 -41.05 -18.60
C SER A 177 6.55 -40.31 -18.91
N PRO A 178 7.73 -40.77 -18.44
CA PRO A 178 8.99 -40.04 -18.56
C PRO A 178 9.44 -39.82 -20.03
N ASN A 179 8.96 -40.64 -20.95
CA ASN A 179 9.23 -40.55 -22.40
C ASN A 179 8.12 -39.81 -23.18
N SER A 180 7.23 -39.09 -22.49
CA SER A 180 6.18 -38.29 -23.14
C SER A 180 6.77 -37.22 -24.04
N SER A 181 6.14 -36.98 -25.20
CA SER A 181 6.45 -35.85 -26.06
C SER A 181 6.21 -34.49 -25.40
N LYS A 182 5.40 -34.47 -24.33
CA LYS A 182 5.07 -33.28 -23.52
C LYS A 182 5.95 -33.10 -22.29
N ILE A 183 6.97 -33.95 -22.11
CA ILE A 183 7.76 -34.01 -20.86
C ILE A 183 8.40 -32.66 -20.51
N TYR A 184 8.94 -31.94 -21.49
CA TYR A 184 9.56 -30.64 -21.26
C TYR A 184 8.51 -29.58 -20.89
N GLU A 185 7.36 -29.60 -21.56
CA GLU A 185 6.25 -28.72 -21.23
C GLU A 185 5.73 -28.96 -19.80
N VAL A 186 5.57 -30.23 -19.39
CA VAL A 186 5.17 -30.60 -18.03
C VAL A 186 6.21 -30.14 -17.00
N LYS A 187 7.51 -30.29 -17.27
CA LYS A 187 8.59 -29.77 -16.40
C LYS A 187 8.46 -28.25 -16.22
N ILE A 188 8.21 -27.49 -17.29
CA ILE A 188 8.04 -26.02 -17.22
C ILE A 188 6.82 -25.67 -16.35
N TRP A 189 5.66 -26.35 -16.54
CA TRP A 189 4.46 -26.07 -15.76
C TRP A 189 4.62 -26.45 -14.28
N ARG A 190 5.34 -27.52 -13.99
CA ARG A 190 5.70 -27.86 -12.61
C ARG A 190 6.49 -26.72 -11.96
N GLU A 191 7.52 -26.19 -12.64
CA GLU A 191 8.33 -25.13 -12.07
C GLU A 191 7.59 -23.80 -11.98
N LYS A 192 6.70 -23.47 -12.92
CA LYS A 192 5.76 -22.35 -12.77
C LYS A 192 4.91 -22.50 -11.51
N THR A 193 4.45 -23.74 -11.23
CA THR A 193 3.67 -24.02 -10.02
C THR A 193 4.52 -23.89 -8.75
N ASN A 194 5.76 -24.38 -8.77
CA ASN A 194 6.70 -24.19 -7.67
C ASN A 194 6.94 -22.70 -7.35
N MET A 195 7.10 -21.84 -8.36
CA MET A 195 7.21 -20.39 -8.17
C MET A 195 5.96 -19.78 -7.51
N ARG A 196 4.74 -20.29 -7.84
CA ARG A 196 3.50 -19.83 -7.17
C ARG A 196 3.39 -20.30 -5.71
N LEU A 197 4.16 -21.34 -5.35
CA LEU A 197 4.31 -21.85 -3.97
C LEU A 197 5.57 -21.29 -3.28
N GLU A 198 6.15 -20.20 -3.83
CA GLU A 198 7.34 -19.51 -3.30
C GLU A 198 8.63 -20.35 -3.30
N ASN A 199 8.66 -21.46 -4.02
CA ASN A 199 9.83 -22.34 -4.18
C ASN A 199 10.75 -21.90 -5.35
N ASP A 200 11.09 -20.62 -5.44
CA ASP A 200 11.81 -20.02 -6.57
C ASP A 200 13.21 -20.59 -6.75
N ALA A 201 13.95 -20.83 -5.67
CA ALA A 201 15.29 -21.41 -5.74
C ALA A 201 15.28 -22.84 -6.31
N LEU A 202 14.28 -23.65 -5.94
CA LEU A 202 14.06 -24.98 -6.51
C LEU A 202 13.75 -24.89 -8.00
N ALA A 203 12.87 -23.96 -8.38
CA ALA A 203 12.50 -23.72 -9.77
C ALA A 203 13.73 -23.33 -10.63
N VAL A 204 14.62 -22.45 -10.12
CA VAL A 204 15.87 -22.09 -10.80
C VAL A 204 16.73 -23.32 -11.07
N ASN A 205 16.96 -24.17 -10.06
CA ASN A 205 17.79 -25.37 -10.20
C ASN A 205 17.21 -26.36 -11.22
N ASN A 206 15.90 -26.60 -11.17
CA ASN A 206 15.23 -27.53 -12.08
C ASN A 206 15.17 -26.99 -13.51
N LEU A 207 14.88 -25.70 -13.70
CA LEU A 207 14.86 -25.07 -15.04
C LEU A 207 16.26 -25.01 -15.66
N ARG A 208 17.34 -24.81 -14.87
CA ARG A 208 18.72 -24.92 -15.36
C ARG A 208 19.04 -26.33 -15.86
N LYS A 209 18.62 -27.39 -15.12
CA LYS A 209 18.76 -28.78 -15.57
C LYS A 209 17.96 -29.02 -16.84
N LEU A 210 16.69 -28.58 -16.88
CA LEU A 210 15.83 -28.71 -18.06
C LEU A 210 16.45 -28.07 -19.32
N LEU A 211 17.01 -26.87 -19.20
CA LEU A 211 17.63 -26.18 -20.33
C LEU A 211 18.86 -26.90 -20.90
N LYS A 212 19.55 -27.76 -20.11
CA LYS A 212 20.63 -28.66 -20.60
C LYS A 212 20.08 -29.87 -21.35
N GLU A 213 18.84 -30.31 -21.04
CA GLU A 213 18.17 -31.45 -21.68
C GLU A 213 17.53 -31.08 -23.02
N ILE A 214 17.08 -29.84 -23.18
CA ILE A 214 16.39 -29.37 -24.40
C ILE A 214 17.38 -29.26 -25.54
N LYS A 215 17.20 -30.08 -26.59
CA LYS A 215 18.09 -30.11 -27.78
C LYS A 215 17.72 -29.07 -28.84
N PHE A 216 16.43 -28.64 -28.90
CA PHE A 216 15.91 -27.77 -29.95
C PHE A 216 15.58 -26.38 -29.36
N LYS A 217 15.97 -25.33 -30.09
CA LYS A 217 15.69 -23.93 -29.70
C LYS A 217 14.38 -23.48 -30.34
N ASP A 218 13.27 -23.94 -29.77
CA ASP A 218 11.90 -23.68 -30.21
C ASP A 218 11.11 -22.89 -29.14
N GLN A 219 9.76 -22.89 -29.26
CA GLN A 219 8.88 -22.24 -28.27
C GLN A 219 9.07 -22.79 -26.85
N ILE A 220 9.30 -24.11 -26.69
CA ILE A 220 9.52 -24.74 -25.37
C ILE A 220 10.81 -24.21 -24.73
N PHE A 221 11.84 -24.00 -25.55
CA PHE A 221 13.11 -23.41 -25.10
C PHE A 221 12.92 -21.95 -24.67
N ALA A 222 12.09 -21.18 -25.41
CA ALA A 222 11.72 -19.81 -25.03
C ALA A 222 10.94 -19.79 -23.70
N ASP A 223 9.94 -20.69 -23.54
CA ASP A 223 9.11 -20.77 -22.34
C ASP A 223 9.91 -21.15 -21.09
N ALA A 224 10.88 -22.07 -21.24
CA ALA A 224 11.78 -22.45 -20.16
C ALA A 224 12.69 -21.28 -19.72
N ASN A 225 13.25 -20.53 -20.68
CA ASN A 225 14.04 -19.34 -20.35
C ASN A 225 13.19 -18.20 -19.76
N ALA A 226 11.95 -18.02 -20.25
CA ALA A 226 11.02 -17.03 -19.70
C ALA A 226 10.60 -17.38 -18.25
N ALA A 227 10.33 -18.66 -17.97
CA ALA A 227 10.04 -19.13 -16.62
C ALA A 227 11.26 -18.96 -15.69
N LEU A 228 12.47 -19.25 -16.18
CA LEU A 228 13.71 -19.06 -15.42
C LEU A 228 13.99 -17.56 -15.16
N ALA A 229 13.68 -16.69 -16.13
CA ALA A 229 13.77 -15.24 -15.93
C ALA A 229 12.80 -14.76 -14.83
N GLN A 230 11.57 -15.29 -14.78
CA GLN A 230 10.63 -14.99 -13.72
C GLN A 230 11.15 -15.42 -12.35
N ALA A 231 11.70 -16.63 -12.22
CA ALA A 231 12.28 -17.09 -10.97
C ALA A 231 13.44 -16.18 -10.50
N PHE A 232 14.28 -15.70 -11.41
CA PHE A 232 15.33 -14.73 -11.08
C PHE A 232 14.77 -13.35 -10.67
N ILE A 233 13.66 -12.88 -11.29
CA ILE A 233 12.97 -11.65 -10.87
C ILE A 233 12.48 -11.80 -9.44
N ASN A 234 11.85 -12.93 -9.10
CA ASN A 234 11.34 -13.21 -7.76
C ASN A 234 12.49 -13.21 -6.72
N LEU A 235 13.62 -13.79 -7.06
CA LEU A 235 14.84 -13.81 -6.23
C LEU A 235 15.64 -12.48 -6.29
N LYS A 236 15.13 -11.44 -6.97
CA LYS A 236 15.79 -10.12 -7.13
C LYS A 236 17.15 -10.17 -7.86
N GLN A 237 17.44 -11.25 -8.58
CA GLN A 237 18.65 -11.43 -9.40
C GLN A 237 18.44 -10.87 -10.81
N LYS A 238 18.40 -9.54 -10.93
CA LYS A 238 17.99 -8.81 -12.15
C LYS A 238 18.90 -9.08 -13.35
N ASP A 239 20.20 -9.14 -13.15
CA ASP A 239 21.17 -9.41 -14.22
C ASP A 239 20.94 -10.79 -14.86
N SER A 240 20.77 -11.83 -14.03
CA SER A 240 20.45 -13.17 -14.49
C SER A 240 19.11 -13.23 -15.23
N ALA A 241 18.11 -12.47 -14.76
CA ALA A 241 16.81 -12.35 -15.42
C ALA A 241 16.94 -11.73 -16.81
N VAL A 242 17.74 -10.66 -16.98
CA VAL A 242 18.02 -10.02 -18.27
C VAL A 242 18.60 -11.02 -19.27
N ILE A 243 19.61 -11.80 -18.88
CA ILE A 243 20.23 -12.78 -19.77
C ILE A 243 19.20 -13.80 -20.29
N LYS A 244 18.36 -14.35 -19.39
CA LYS A 244 17.37 -15.36 -19.76
C LYS A 244 16.22 -14.78 -20.58
N LEU A 245 15.78 -13.57 -20.25
CA LEU A 245 14.72 -12.92 -21.00
C LEU A 245 15.16 -12.48 -22.40
N LYS A 246 16.45 -12.12 -22.61
CA LYS A 246 17.05 -11.91 -23.92
C LYS A 246 16.93 -13.18 -24.80
N ILE A 247 17.21 -14.34 -24.24
CA ILE A 247 17.08 -15.61 -24.96
C ILE A 247 15.59 -15.89 -25.25
N ALA A 248 14.71 -15.74 -24.27
CA ALA A 248 13.29 -16.02 -24.45
C ALA A 248 12.66 -15.19 -25.59
N LYS A 249 13.00 -13.89 -25.68
CA LYS A 249 12.48 -13.01 -26.75
C LYS A 249 12.92 -13.39 -28.17
N GLU A 250 14.08 -14.03 -28.31
CA GLU A 250 14.58 -14.45 -29.63
C GLU A 250 13.80 -15.66 -30.17
N PHE A 251 13.49 -16.63 -29.29
CA PHE A 251 12.91 -17.90 -29.70
C PHE A 251 11.39 -17.98 -29.55
N THR A 252 10.71 -17.03 -28.88
CA THR A 252 9.26 -17.02 -28.80
C THR A 252 8.62 -16.73 -30.14
N LYS A 253 7.62 -17.54 -30.51
CA LYS A 253 6.78 -17.34 -31.70
C LYS A 253 5.62 -16.36 -31.45
N SER A 254 5.27 -16.14 -30.18
CA SER A 254 4.20 -15.24 -29.75
C SER A 254 4.65 -13.78 -29.82
N LYS A 255 3.97 -12.98 -30.67
CA LYS A 255 4.25 -11.53 -30.77
C LYS A 255 3.88 -10.79 -29.51
N GLU A 256 2.84 -11.25 -28.80
CA GLU A 256 2.42 -10.65 -27.53
C GLU A 256 3.49 -10.87 -26.46
N GLU A 257 3.97 -12.12 -26.29
CA GLU A 257 5.04 -12.43 -25.35
C GLU A 257 6.32 -11.67 -25.70
N LYS A 258 6.69 -11.62 -26.97
CA LYS A 258 7.88 -10.88 -27.43
C LYS A 258 7.81 -9.41 -27.04
N SER A 259 6.65 -8.76 -27.21
CA SER A 259 6.46 -7.36 -26.81
C SER A 259 6.54 -7.18 -25.29
N ARG A 260 5.97 -8.13 -24.53
CA ARG A 260 6.05 -8.15 -23.08
C ARG A 260 7.48 -8.33 -22.58
N TYR A 261 8.23 -9.26 -23.18
CA TYR A 261 9.63 -9.51 -22.81
C TYR A 261 10.52 -8.29 -23.10
N PHE A 262 10.34 -7.61 -24.21
CA PHE A 262 11.03 -6.34 -24.49
C PHE A 262 10.69 -5.27 -23.44
N TYR A 263 9.43 -5.18 -23.06
CA TYR A 263 9.00 -4.20 -22.05
C TYR A 263 9.63 -4.50 -20.68
N ILE A 264 9.60 -5.75 -20.23
CA ILE A 264 10.21 -6.18 -18.96
C ILE A 264 11.74 -5.98 -18.99
N LEU A 265 12.40 -6.27 -20.14
CA LEU A 265 13.81 -5.96 -20.32
C LEU A 265 14.11 -4.46 -20.13
N GLY A 266 13.26 -3.59 -20.68
CA GLY A 266 13.35 -2.15 -20.44
C GLY A 266 13.30 -1.80 -18.96
N GLN A 267 12.34 -2.36 -18.21
CA GLN A 267 12.19 -2.13 -16.78
C GLN A 267 13.38 -2.68 -15.96
N LEU A 268 13.89 -3.86 -16.31
CA LEU A 268 15.06 -4.44 -15.65
C LEU A 268 16.31 -3.59 -15.88
N TYR A 269 16.51 -3.09 -17.10
CA TYR A 269 17.62 -2.19 -17.40
C TYR A 269 17.50 -0.84 -16.69
N GLU A 270 16.29 -0.29 -16.56
CA GLU A 270 16.05 0.91 -15.73
C GLU A 270 16.54 0.71 -14.30
N GLU A 271 16.15 -0.41 -13.68
CA GLU A 271 16.52 -0.70 -12.29
C GLU A 271 18.00 -1.04 -12.10
N LEU A 272 18.68 -1.51 -13.16
CA LEU A 272 20.12 -1.73 -13.20
C LEU A 272 20.91 -0.45 -13.57
N GLY A 273 20.23 0.66 -13.91
CA GLY A 273 20.86 1.91 -14.28
C GLY A 273 21.35 2.00 -15.74
N TYR A 274 21.06 1.02 -16.58
CA TYR A 274 21.48 0.98 -18.00
C TYR A 274 20.47 1.73 -18.90
N LYS A 275 20.48 3.06 -18.86
CA LYS A 275 19.49 3.93 -19.52
C LYS A 275 19.39 3.68 -21.04
N ASP A 276 20.51 3.55 -21.75
CA ASP A 276 20.50 3.35 -23.20
C ASP A 276 19.91 1.99 -23.58
N SER A 277 20.22 0.94 -22.83
CA SER A 277 19.64 -0.40 -23.03
C SER A 277 18.15 -0.42 -22.71
N ALA A 278 17.72 0.31 -21.68
CA ALA A 278 16.31 0.49 -21.35
C ALA A 278 15.57 1.21 -22.49
N PHE A 279 16.11 2.33 -22.95
CA PHE A 279 15.57 3.10 -24.07
C PHE A 279 15.44 2.24 -25.35
N ALA A 280 16.47 1.51 -25.73
CA ALA A 280 16.48 0.62 -26.90
C ALA A 280 15.45 -0.52 -26.76
N SER A 281 15.27 -1.06 -25.56
CA SER A 281 14.29 -2.11 -25.30
C SER A 281 12.85 -1.58 -25.47
N TYR A 282 12.54 -0.40 -24.93
CA TYR A 282 11.26 0.25 -25.14
C TYR A 282 11.04 0.67 -26.59
N GLN A 283 12.09 1.13 -27.30
CA GLN A 283 12.02 1.42 -28.73
C GLN A 283 11.62 0.17 -29.52
N SER A 284 12.19 -0.99 -29.18
CA SER A 284 11.83 -2.27 -29.79
C SER A 284 10.33 -2.60 -29.63
N VAL A 285 9.71 -2.26 -28.50
CA VAL A 285 8.26 -2.41 -28.31
C VAL A 285 7.48 -1.46 -29.21
N ILE A 286 7.91 -0.20 -29.30
CA ILE A 286 7.27 0.83 -30.14
C ILE A 286 7.33 0.44 -31.62
N ASP A 287 8.46 -0.08 -32.07
CA ASP A 287 8.69 -0.50 -33.47
C ASP A 287 7.83 -1.71 -33.87
N MET A 288 7.39 -2.51 -32.91
CA MET A 288 6.42 -3.58 -33.16
C MET A 288 5.04 -3.06 -33.59
N ARG A 289 4.70 -1.79 -33.31
CA ARG A 289 3.44 -1.13 -33.70
C ARG A 289 2.21 -1.99 -33.35
N ARG A 290 1.35 -2.31 -34.32
CA ARG A 290 0.14 -3.16 -34.14
C ARG A 290 0.44 -4.63 -33.82
N LYS A 291 1.71 -5.07 -33.90
CA LYS A 291 2.11 -6.44 -33.49
C LYS A 291 2.28 -6.57 -31.97
N ALA A 292 2.46 -5.47 -31.25
CA ALA A 292 2.48 -5.42 -29.82
C ALA A 292 1.10 -4.99 -29.28
N ALA A 293 0.73 -5.47 -28.08
CA ALA A 293 -0.46 -4.97 -27.40
C ALA A 293 -0.31 -3.48 -27.11
N LYS A 294 -1.36 -2.69 -27.40
CA LYS A 294 -1.34 -1.23 -27.36
C LYS A 294 -0.86 -0.67 -26.01
N GLN A 295 -1.24 -1.31 -24.92
CA GLN A 295 -0.79 -0.93 -23.58
C GLN A 295 0.74 -0.89 -23.43
N TYR A 296 1.46 -1.88 -23.97
CA TYR A 296 2.93 -1.87 -23.90
C TYR A 296 3.53 -0.77 -24.74
N VAL A 297 2.95 -0.47 -25.90
CA VAL A 297 3.43 0.61 -26.79
C VAL A 297 3.28 1.97 -26.10
N ILE A 298 2.12 2.25 -25.50
CA ILE A 298 1.88 3.53 -24.82
C ILE A 298 2.78 3.68 -23.60
N HIS A 299 2.85 2.66 -22.73
CA HIS A 299 3.74 2.71 -21.58
C HIS A 299 5.23 2.73 -21.96
N ALA A 300 5.64 2.14 -23.11
CA ALA A 300 6.99 2.27 -23.62
C ALA A 300 7.31 3.72 -24.03
N HIS A 301 6.38 4.44 -24.65
CA HIS A 301 6.56 5.88 -24.93
C HIS A 301 6.72 6.69 -23.63
N ILE A 302 5.94 6.38 -22.60
CA ILE A 302 6.01 7.05 -21.30
C ILE A 302 7.35 6.78 -20.63
N ARG A 303 7.78 5.51 -20.55
CA ARG A 303 9.05 5.13 -19.93
C ARG A 303 10.26 5.72 -20.67
N GLN A 304 10.22 5.79 -22.01
CA GLN A 304 11.26 6.48 -22.76
C GLN A 304 11.36 7.97 -22.41
N ALA A 305 10.23 8.64 -22.24
CA ALA A 305 10.22 10.05 -21.86
C ALA A 305 10.79 10.24 -20.45
N SER A 306 10.47 9.35 -19.50
CA SER A 306 10.99 9.41 -18.12
C SER A 306 12.50 9.18 -18.01
N GLN A 307 13.14 8.56 -19.02
CA GLN A 307 14.61 8.40 -19.08
C GLN A 307 15.34 9.69 -19.46
N GLN A 308 14.64 10.63 -20.03
CA GLN A 308 15.22 11.87 -20.56
C GLN A 308 15.07 13.03 -19.55
N ASP A 309 16.01 13.95 -19.57
CA ASP A 309 15.93 15.19 -18.80
C ASP A 309 14.97 16.16 -19.49
N TYR A 310 13.77 16.34 -18.92
CA TYR A 310 12.74 17.24 -19.46
C TYR A 310 13.21 18.69 -19.56
N SER A 311 14.18 19.14 -18.77
CA SER A 311 14.71 20.51 -18.83
C SER A 311 15.48 20.77 -20.13
N LYS A 312 16.14 19.73 -20.67
CA LYS A 312 16.97 19.78 -21.88
C LYS A 312 16.22 19.32 -23.13
N MET A 313 15.06 18.69 -22.98
CA MET A 313 14.27 18.17 -24.10
C MET A 313 13.64 19.31 -24.91
N ASP A 314 13.71 19.23 -26.26
CA ASP A 314 13.00 20.16 -27.11
C ASP A 314 11.48 20.01 -26.97
N SER A 315 10.83 21.12 -26.57
CA SER A 315 9.38 21.18 -26.36
C SER A 315 8.59 20.88 -27.64
N ALA A 316 9.05 21.35 -28.78
CA ALA A 316 8.33 21.16 -30.04
C ALA A 316 8.29 19.68 -30.43
N THR A 317 9.42 18.99 -30.28
CA THR A 317 9.51 17.54 -30.53
C THR A 317 8.66 16.74 -29.55
N PHE A 318 8.68 17.10 -28.26
CA PHE A 318 7.84 16.46 -27.23
C PHE A 318 6.35 16.61 -27.57
N PHE A 319 5.86 17.83 -27.80
CA PHE A 319 4.46 18.07 -28.07
C PHE A 319 4.01 17.52 -29.43
N LYS A 320 4.86 17.52 -30.46
CA LYS A 320 4.56 16.84 -31.73
C LYS A 320 4.25 15.38 -31.51
N LYS A 321 5.08 14.67 -30.72
CA LYS A 321 4.89 13.25 -30.37
C LYS A 321 3.65 13.04 -29.53
N TYR A 322 3.50 13.77 -28.41
CA TYR A 322 2.41 13.54 -27.47
C TYR A 322 1.05 14.02 -27.97
N ASN A 323 0.99 15.12 -28.73
CA ASN A 323 -0.24 15.55 -29.41
C ASN A 323 -0.72 14.52 -30.46
N TYR A 324 0.22 13.86 -31.15
CA TYR A 324 -0.13 12.75 -32.03
C TYR A 324 -0.74 11.58 -31.24
N LEU A 325 -0.12 11.20 -30.11
CA LEU A 325 -0.61 10.11 -29.27
C LEU A 325 -1.98 10.44 -28.64
N LEU A 326 -2.21 11.67 -28.21
CA LEU A 326 -3.48 12.12 -27.60
C LEU A 326 -4.62 12.19 -28.62
N LYS A 327 -4.34 12.51 -29.88
CA LYS A 327 -5.36 12.61 -30.98
C LYS A 327 -5.74 11.26 -31.56
N ASP A 328 -4.89 10.24 -31.40
CA ASP A 328 -5.16 8.91 -31.95
C ASP A 328 -6.33 8.23 -31.19
N ARG A 329 -7.39 7.88 -31.95
CA ARG A 329 -8.59 7.23 -31.38
C ARG A 329 -8.30 5.88 -30.70
N GLU A 330 -7.30 5.15 -31.17
CA GLU A 330 -6.90 3.86 -30.58
C GLU A 330 -6.31 4.04 -29.16
N ASN A 331 -5.86 5.24 -28.81
CA ASN A 331 -5.26 5.57 -27.53
C ASN A 331 -6.26 6.08 -26.47
N ARG A 332 -7.55 6.19 -26.79
CA ARG A 332 -8.58 6.68 -25.85
C ARG A 332 -8.57 5.96 -24.48
N PRO A 333 -8.37 4.63 -24.40
CA PRO A 333 -8.28 3.93 -23.12
C PRO A 333 -7.07 4.30 -22.26
N PHE A 334 -6.09 5.04 -22.82
CA PHE A 334 -4.80 5.38 -22.20
C PHE A 334 -4.60 6.90 -22.07
N LEU A 335 -5.65 7.69 -22.25
CA LEU A 335 -5.58 9.15 -22.13
C LEU A 335 -5.17 9.59 -20.72
N ASP A 336 -5.54 8.81 -19.71
CA ASP A 336 -5.16 9.02 -18.31
C ASP A 336 -3.64 9.09 -18.14
N VAL A 337 -2.91 8.06 -18.56
CA VAL A 337 -1.44 8.02 -18.44
C VAL A 337 -0.75 9.00 -19.40
N LEU A 338 -1.35 9.30 -20.57
CA LEU A 338 -0.80 10.26 -21.51
C LEU A 338 -0.90 11.70 -20.98
N HIS A 339 -2.05 12.09 -20.42
CA HIS A 339 -2.21 13.39 -19.75
C HIS A 339 -1.30 13.52 -18.53
N HIS A 340 -1.17 12.46 -17.74
CA HIS A 340 -0.22 12.43 -16.62
C HIS A 340 1.21 12.72 -17.07
N GLN A 341 1.65 12.09 -18.19
CA GLN A 341 3.00 12.29 -18.73
C GLN A 341 3.22 13.72 -19.24
N VAL A 342 2.21 14.32 -19.89
CA VAL A 342 2.26 15.72 -20.32
C VAL A 342 2.28 16.67 -19.13
N ALA A 343 1.53 16.36 -18.08
CA ALA A 343 1.55 17.12 -16.83
C ALA A 343 2.93 17.11 -16.17
N LEU A 344 3.60 15.94 -16.09
CA LEU A 344 4.98 15.82 -15.59
C LEU A 344 5.97 16.67 -16.41
N PHE A 345 5.79 16.74 -17.73
CA PHE A 345 6.63 17.58 -18.57
C PHE A 345 6.48 19.07 -18.24
N TYR A 346 5.23 19.57 -18.11
CA TYR A 346 4.96 20.96 -17.70
C TYR A 346 5.47 21.26 -16.28
N GLU A 347 5.27 20.32 -15.33
CA GLU A 347 5.76 20.47 -13.94
C GLU A 347 7.28 20.65 -13.90
N LYS A 348 8.03 19.80 -14.62
CA LYS A 348 9.49 19.87 -14.65
C LYS A 348 10.02 21.13 -15.35
N ARG A 349 9.18 21.76 -16.17
CA ARG A 349 9.42 23.04 -16.80
C ARG A 349 8.92 24.25 -16.02
N ASN A 350 8.38 24.00 -14.82
CA ASN A 350 7.81 25.01 -13.93
C ASN A 350 6.58 25.76 -14.51
N ASP A 351 5.90 25.17 -15.52
CA ASP A 351 4.61 25.67 -16.01
C ASP A 351 3.49 25.05 -15.18
N ILE A 352 3.33 25.56 -13.95
CA ILE A 352 2.42 25.05 -12.93
C ILE A 352 0.94 25.08 -13.39
N PRO A 353 0.43 26.16 -14.04
CA PRO A 353 -0.96 26.21 -14.50
C PRO A 353 -1.30 25.10 -15.49
N GLN A 354 -0.44 24.84 -16.49
CA GLN A 354 -0.67 23.79 -17.48
C GLN A 354 -0.49 22.40 -16.87
N ALA A 355 0.49 22.19 -15.97
CA ALA A 355 0.66 20.94 -15.23
C ALA A 355 -0.62 20.57 -14.47
N LYS A 356 -1.20 21.50 -13.70
CA LYS A 356 -2.46 21.27 -12.98
C LYS A 356 -3.63 20.93 -13.91
N LYS A 357 -3.73 21.60 -15.06
CA LYS A 357 -4.76 21.33 -16.06
C LYS A 357 -4.66 19.90 -16.59
N GLU A 358 -3.46 19.47 -16.95
CA GLU A 358 -3.21 18.13 -17.50
C GLU A 358 -3.41 17.03 -16.43
N TYR A 359 -2.98 17.22 -15.16
CA TYR A 359 -3.30 16.28 -14.07
C TYR A 359 -4.81 16.14 -13.87
N ASN A 360 -5.56 17.25 -13.92
CA ASN A 360 -7.01 17.21 -13.81
C ASN A 360 -7.67 16.53 -15.04
N LEU A 361 -7.11 16.66 -16.25
CA LEU A 361 -7.57 15.93 -17.42
C LEU A 361 -7.31 14.43 -17.26
N SER A 362 -6.14 14.04 -16.74
CA SER A 362 -5.84 12.65 -16.39
C SER A 362 -6.86 12.07 -15.39
N LEU A 363 -7.19 12.81 -14.33
CA LEU A 363 -8.19 12.41 -13.31
C LEU A 363 -9.63 12.33 -13.85
N LYS A 364 -9.97 13.12 -14.87
CA LYS A 364 -11.31 13.08 -15.52
C LYS A 364 -11.52 11.84 -16.37
N THR A 365 -10.46 11.17 -16.78
CA THR A 365 -10.57 9.91 -17.53
C THR A 365 -10.93 8.77 -16.57
N LYS A 366 -11.79 7.84 -17.03
CA LYS A 366 -12.18 6.68 -16.23
C LYS A 366 -11.04 5.67 -16.22
N THR A 367 -10.10 5.81 -15.29
CA THR A 367 -9.01 4.85 -15.11
C THR A 367 -9.30 3.84 -14.00
N LYS A 368 -8.77 2.61 -14.16
CA LYS A 368 -8.75 1.57 -13.12
C LYS A 368 -7.42 1.54 -12.36
N ASP A 369 -6.43 2.31 -12.79
CA ASP A 369 -5.10 2.39 -12.17
C ASP A 369 -5.16 3.29 -10.93
N THR A 370 -5.36 2.68 -9.78
CA THR A 370 -5.44 3.38 -8.49
C THR A 370 -4.14 4.11 -8.15
N TYR A 371 -2.98 3.59 -8.57
CA TYR A 371 -1.71 4.25 -8.32
C TYR A 371 -1.51 5.50 -9.20
N LEU A 372 -1.98 5.48 -10.45
CA LEU A 372 -2.01 6.66 -11.32
C LEU A 372 -2.88 7.77 -10.71
N ILE A 373 -4.06 7.41 -10.20
CA ILE A 373 -4.95 8.35 -9.49
C ILE A 373 -4.24 8.96 -8.29
N ALA A 374 -3.64 8.10 -7.44
CA ALA A 374 -2.87 8.55 -6.28
C ALA A 374 -1.71 9.48 -6.67
N SER A 375 -0.97 9.13 -7.74
CA SER A 375 0.14 9.93 -8.24
C SER A 375 -0.30 11.32 -8.73
N ASN A 376 -1.42 11.40 -9.45
CA ASN A 376 -2.00 12.68 -9.86
C ASN A 376 -2.40 13.55 -8.67
N TYR A 377 -3.10 12.98 -7.68
CA TYR A 377 -3.49 13.71 -6.48
C TYR A 377 -2.27 14.15 -5.66
N ARG A 378 -1.26 13.28 -5.49
CA ARG A 378 -0.02 13.63 -4.81
C ARG A 378 0.69 14.80 -5.51
N ASN A 379 0.87 14.74 -6.84
CA ASN A 379 1.55 15.80 -7.58
C ASN A 379 0.77 17.13 -7.51
N LEU A 380 -0.57 17.09 -7.61
CA LEU A 380 -1.40 18.27 -7.38
C LEU A 380 -1.25 18.81 -5.97
N ALA A 381 -1.20 17.95 -4.95
CA ALA A 381 -0.98 18.35 -3.56
C ALA A 381 0.37 19.04 -3.37
N ASP A 382 1.44 18.47 -3.95
CA ASP A 382 2.78 19.07 -3.91
C ASP A 382 2.82 20.43 -4.62
N LEU A 383 2.16 20.58 -5.77
CA LEU A 383 2.05 21.86 -6.47
C LEU A 383 1.29 22.93 -5.66
N TYR A 384 0.19 22.54 -4.99
CA TYR A 384 -0.54 23.47 -4.10
C TYR A 384 0.23 23.79 -2.84
N PHE A 385 1.03 22.85 -2.33
CA PHE A 385 1.92 23.07 -1.21
C PHE A 385 3.00 24.13 -1.54
N ILE A 386 3.67 24.01 -2.70
CA ILE A 386 4.66 24.98 -3.19
C ILE A 386 4.04 26.39 -3.33
N GLU A 387 2.76 26.48 -3.78
CA GLU A 387 2.02 27.74 -3.85
C GLU A 387 1.54 28.27 -2.48
N SER A 388 1.91 27.64 -1.38
CA SER A 388 1.44 27.98 -0.03
C SER A 388 -0.09 27.90 0.15
N LYS A 389 -0.79 27.12 -0.68
CA LYS A 389 -2.23 26.85 -0.57
C LYS A 389 -2.48 25.58 0.25
N PHE A 390 -2.09 25.63 1.52
CA PHE A 390 -1.96 24.47 2.41
C PHE A 390 -3.27 23.72 2.62
N SER A 391 -4.40 24.40 2.75
CA SER A 391 -5.72 23.76 2.89
C SER A 391 -6.07 22.91 1.64
N LYS A 392 -5.81 23.44 0.44
CA LYS A 392 -6.02 22.67 -0.80
C LYS A 392 -5.03 21.50 -0.91
N ALA A 393 -3.76 21.72 -0.57
CA ALA A 393 -2.76 20.67 -0.53
C ALA A 393 -3.18 19.53 0.39
N GLY A 394 -3.69 19.84 1.60
CA GLY A 394 -4.21 18.87 2.55
C GLY A 394 -5.32 17.99 1.96
N ASN A 395 -6.32 18.61 1.34
CA ASN A 395 -7.43 17.89 0.69
C ASN A 395 -6.95 16.93 -0.42
N TYR A 396 -5.93 17.34 -1.19
CA TYR A 396 -5.35 16.48 -2.23
C TYR A 396 -4.49 15.35 -1.65
N TYR A 397 -3.77 15.56 -0.53
CA TYR A 397 -3.08 14.48 0.18
C TYR A 397 -4.07 13.48 0.78
N ASP A 398 -5.20 13.93 1.34
CA ASP A 398 -6.28 13.04 1.81
C ASP A 398 -6.80 12.17 0.66
N SER A 399 -7.04 12.77 -0.52
CA SER A 399 -7.42 12.04 -1.73
C SER A 399 -6.33 11.03 -2.15
N THR A 400 -5.05 11.39 -2.03
CA THR A 400 -3.92 10.47 -2.33
C THR A 400 -3.95 9.24 -1.45
N LEU A 401 -4.16 9.42 -0.13
CA LEU A 401 -4.17 8.33 0.84
C LEU A 401 -5.32 7.32 0.63
N VAL A 402 -6.44 7.76 0.04
CA VAL A 402 -7.56 6.86 -0.30
C VAL A 402 -7.16 5.83 -1.36
N TYR A 403 -6.30 6.21 -2.31
CA TYR A 403 -5.92 5.35 -3.45
C TYR A 403 -4.58 4.63 -3.28
N LEU A 404 -3.77 5.00 -2.29
CA LEU A 404 -2.54 4.28 -1.96
C LEU A 404 -2.83 3.04 -1.12
N LYS A 405 -2.04 1.98 -1.33
CA LYS A 405 -2.09 0.79 -0.48
C LYS A 405 -1.63 1.13 0.93
N PRO A 406 -2.43 0.85 1.97
CA PRO A 406 -2.03 1.04 3.37
C PRO A 406 -0.73 0.31 3.70
N ARG A 407 0.03 0.83 4.66
CA ARG A 407 1.32 0.26 5.16
C ARG A 407 2.47 0.27 4.15
N THR A 408 2.31 0.86 2.97
CA THR A 408 3.45 1.10 2.07
C THR A 408 4.29 2.27 2.58
N ARG A 409 5.60 2.27 2.26
CA ARG A 409 6.50 3.40 2.60
C ARG A 409 5.96 4.74 2.09
N GLU A 410 5.44 4.77 0.87
CA GLU A 410 4.86 5.98 0.27
C GLU A 410 3.60 6.44 1.03
N PHE A 411 2.68 5.52 1.37
CA PHE A 411 1.51 5.82 2.19
C PHE A 411 1.89 6.46 3.53
N ASN A 412 2.86 5.87 4.24
CA ASN A 412 3.32 6.38 5.53
C ASN A 412 3.96 7.78 5.39
N LEU A 413 4.76 8.01 4.34
CA LEU A 413 5.35 9.33 4.07
C LEU A 413 4.28 10.39 3.81
N ILE A 414 3.29 10.10 2.96
CA ILE A 414 2.21 11.04 2.65
C ILE A 414 1.33 11.28 3.88
N LYS A 415 1.00 10.23 4.64
CA LYS A 415 0.25 10.34 5.90
C LYS A 415 0.97 11.25 6.91
N LYS A 416 2.28 11.06 7.09
CA LYS A 416 3.12 11.91 7.94
C LYS A 416 3.09 13.38 7.47
N LYS A 417 3.28 13.60 6.16
CA LYS A 417 3.23 14.94 5.56
C LYS A 417 1.86 15.60 5.77
N ARG A 418 0.77 14.83 5.62
CA ARG A 418 -0.61 15.31 5.80
C ARG A 418 -0.90 15.71 7.24
N VAL A 419 -0.52 14.87 8.23
CA VAL A 419 -0.69 15.18 9.66
C VAL A 419 0.09 16.45 10.05
N ASN A 420 1.33 16.57 9.58
CA ASN A 420 2.13 17.76 9.83
C ASN A 420 1.53 19.04 9.21
N LEU A 421 0.75 18.89 8.15
CA LEU A 421 0.11 20.01 7.46
C LEU A 421 -1.07 20.62 8.24
N ASP A 422 -1.69 19.88 9.15
CA ASP A 422 -2.81 20.40 9.99
C ASP A 422 -2.31 21.53 10.89
N ASP A 423 -1.13 21.38 11.49
CA ASP A 423 -0.51 22.44 12.29
C ASP A 423 -0.20 23.68 11.43
N VAL A 424 0.30 23.47 10.21
CA VAL A 424 0.58 24.58 9.28
C VAL A 424 -0.72 25.31 8.93
N ILE A 425 -1.77 24.59 8.56
CA ILE A 425 -3.08 25.20 8.22
C ILE A 425 -3.60 26.01 9.40
N LYS A 426 -3.53 25.47 10.61
CA LYS A 426 -3.95 26.14 11.85
C LYS A 426 -3.18 27.44 12.07
N TYR A 427 -1.87 27.38 12.13
CA TYR A 427 -1.04 28.56 12.44
C TYR A 427 -1.01 29.58 11.30
N GLU A 428 -1.07 29.14 10.03
CA GLU A 428 -1.26 30.04 8.88
C GLU A 428 -2.58 30.82 8.97
N ALA A 429 -3.69 30.13 9.31
CA ALA A 429 -4.98 30.76 9.48
C ALA A 429 -4.95 31.81 10.62
N ILE A 430 -4.33 31.49 11.75
CA ILE A 430 -4.15 32.41 12.88
C ILE A 430 -3.32 33.61 12.45
N SER A 431 -2.14 33.40 11.85
CA SER A 431 -1.23 34.48 11.43
C SER A 431 -1.92 35.40 10.43
N GLN A 432 -2.60 34.86 9.39
CA GLN A 432 -3.24 35.67 8.35
C GLN A 432 -4.47 36.42 8.89
N LYS A 433 -5.31 35.77 9.72
CA LYS A 433 -6.47 36.41 10.34
C LYS A 433 -6.04 37.59 11.23
N ASN A 434 -5.11 37.33 12.14
CA ASN A 434 -4.66 38.35 13.09
C ASN A 434 -3.91 39.48 12.40
N ASP A 435 -3.06 39.22 11.39
CA ASP A 435 -2.44 40.23 10.54
C ASP A 435 -3.47 41.15 9.87
N SER A 436 -4.54 40.56 9.31
CA SER A 436 -5.60 41.31 8.65
C SER A 436 -6.34 42.19 9.63
N ILE A 437 -6.69 41.68 10.81
CA ILE A 437 -7.38 42.46 11.85
C ILE A 437 -6.49 43.62 12.33
N ILE A 438 -5.22 43.36 12.64
CA ILE A 438 -4.27 44.36 13.10
C ILE A 438 -4.04 45.44 12.03
N SER A 439 -3.87 45.07 10.76
CA SER A 439 -3.71 46.00 9.65
C SER A 439 -4.91 46.93 9.48
N LEU A 440 -6.14 46.37 9.59
CA LEU A 440 -7.38 47.11 9.51
C LEU A 440 -7.58 48.06 10.71
N PHE A 441 -7.15 47.64 11.90
CA PHE A 441 -7.18 48.50 13.10
C PHE A 441 -6.27 49.72 12.96
N LEU A 442 -5.10 49.60 12.32
CA LEU A 442 -4.16 50.67 12.10
C LEU A 442 -4.61 51.69 11.02
N LEU A 443 -5.57 51.36 10.16
CA LEU A 443 -6.10 52.23 9.14
C LEU A 443 -7.01 53.31 9.72
N SER A 444 -7.04 54.52 9.09
CA SER A 444 -8.05 55.52 9.39
C SER A 444 -9.47 55.03 9.06
N ASN A 445 -10.50 55.67 9.64
CA ASN A 445 -11.91 55.30 9.36
C ASN A 445 -12.25 55.43 7.87
N SER A 446 -11.73 56.46 7.19
CA SER A 446 -11.93 56.68 5.75
C SER A 446 -11.29 55.55 4.93
N ASP A 447 -10.07 55.13 5.28
CA ASP A 447 -9.36 54.08 4.60
C ASP A 447 -9.98 52.71 4.81
N ARG A 448 -10.55 52.44 6.03
CA ARG A 448 -11.32 51.25 6.31
C ARG A 448 -12.58 51.14 5.43
N VAL A 449 -13.35 52.24 5.30
CA VAL A 449 -14.53 52.26 4.42
C VAL A 449 -14.11 51.96 2.97
N SER A 450 -13.10 52.69 2.45
CA SER A 450 -12.58 52.47 1.09
C SER A 450 -12.06 51.04 0.87
N TYR A 451 -11.43 50.42 1.86
CA TYR A 451 -10.97 49.04 1.80
C TYR A 451 -12.15 48.06 1.66
N PHE A 452 -13.20 48.23 2.47
CA PHE A 452 -14.36 47.38 2.42
C PHE A 452 -15.24 47.62 1.20
N GLU A 453 -15.36 48.84 0.69
CA GLU A 453 -15.99 49.10 -0.61
C GLU A 453 -15.31 48.30 -1.74
N LYS A 454 -13.97 48.34 -1.83
CA LYS A 454 -13.23 47.52 -2.81
C LYS A 454 -13.40 46.03 -2.59
N HIS A 455 -13.56 45.58 -1.35
CA HIS A 455 -13.83 44.17 -1.02
C HIS A 455 -15.23 43.76 -1.46
N ILE A 456 -16.24 44.60 -1.19
CA ILE A 456 -17.64 44.41 -1.60
C ILE A 456 -17.75 44.35 -3.13
N ASP A 457 -17.04 45.19 -3.86
CA ASP A 457 -17.02 45.17 -5.30
C ASP A 457 -16.44 43.86 -5.86
N LYS A 458 -15.39 43.34 -5.23
CA LYS A 458 -14.85 42.03 -5.59
C LYS A 458 -15.84 40.89 -5.30
N LEU A 459 -16.57 40.96 -4.18
CA LEU A 459 -17.60 39.99 -3.82
C LEU A 459 -18.75 40.02 -4.83
N LYS A 460 -19.27 41.20 -5.17
CA LYS A 460 -20.34 41.37 -6.17
C LYS A 460 -19.93 40.75 -7.53
N LYS A 461 -18.70 41.06 -8.01
CA LYS A 461 -18.16 40.50 -9.24
C LYS A 461 -17.98 38.96 -9.19
N ALA A 462 -17.62 38.44 -8.02
CA ALA A 462 -17.46 37.00 -7.83
C ALA A 462 -18.82 36.29 -7.79
N GLU A 463 -19.84 36.84 -7.13
CA GLU A 463 -21.21 36.30 -7.12
C GLU A 463 -21.84 36.35 -8.50
N GLU A 464 -21.67 37.46 -9.24
CA GLU A 464 -22.14 37.61 -10.60
C GLU A 464 -21.51 36.54 -11.54
N LYS A 465 -20.20 36.35 -11.41
CA LYS A 465 -19.51 35.31 -12.18
C LYS A 465 -20.01 33.91 -11.86
N LEU A 466 -20.24 33.59 -10.58
CA LEU A 466 -20.81 32.29 -10.16
C LEU A 466 -22.24 32.11 -10.69
N LYS A 467 -23.05 33.20 -10.71
CA LYS A 467 -24.39 33.18 -11.27
C LYS A 467 -24.37 32.88 -12.77
N ILE A 468 -23.49 33.55 -13.52
CA ILE A 468 -23.30 33.30 -14.97
C ILE A 468 -22.79 31.87 -15.24
N GLU A 469 -21.86 31.34 -14.42
CA GLU A 469 -21.38 29.96 -14.57
C GLU A 469 -22.49 28.95 -14.24
N ALA A 470 -23.32 29.21 -13.23
CA ALA A 470 -24.46 28.37 -12.88
C ALA A 470 -25.55 28.37 -13.97
N GLU A 471 -25.85 29.55 -14.57
CA GLU A 471 -26.78 29.65 -15.67
C GLU A 471 -26.27 28.93 -16.94
N LYS A 472 -24.98 29.05 -17.27
CA LYS A 472 -24.36 28.27 -18.35
C LYS A 472 -24.40 26.78 -18.11
N ALA A 473 -24.14 26.33 -16.87
CA ALA A 473 -24.24 24.93 -16.50
C ALA A 473 -25.68 24.39 -16.61
N ALA A 474 -26.66 25.20 -16.22
CA ALA A 474 -28.09 24.87 -16.38
C ALA A 474 -28.49 24.76 -17.87
N GLN A 475 -28.03 25.69 -18.72
CA GLN A 475 -28.28 25.63 -20.17
C GLN A 475 -27.63 24.42 -20.83
N ILE A 476 -26.40 24.04 -20.42
CA ILE A 476 -25.73 22.84 -20.94
C ILE A 476 -26.52 21.60 -20.57
N LYS A 477 -27.05 21.55 -19.34
CA LYS A 477 -27.85 20.41 -18.83
C LYS A 477 -29.18 20.30 -19.58
N GLU A 478 -29.86 21.42 -19.78
CA GLU A 478 -31.11 21.48 -20.56
C GLU A 478 -30.94 21.07 -22.03
N ASN A 479 -29.81 21.47 -22.63
CA ASN A 479 -29.49 21.08 -24.02
C ASN A 479 -29.11 19.58 -24.12
N GLN A 480 -28.51 18.99 -23.08
CA GLN A 480 -28.24 17.55 -23.03
C GLN A 480 -29.54 16.75 -22.87
N GLU A 481 -30.46 17.20 -21.99
CA GLU A 481 -31.77 16.57 -21.82
C GLU A 481 -32.65 16.66 -23.07
N ARG A 482 -32.57 17.77 -23.82
CA ARG A 482 -33.26 17.93 -25.15
C ARG A 482 -32.67 17.00 -26.21
N ASN A 483 -31.35 16.76 -26.23
CA ASN A 483 -30.70 15.86 -27.20
C ASN A 483 -30.99 14.37 -26.88
N ASP A 484 -31.09 13.99 -25.62
CA ASP A 484 -31.47 12.63 -25.21
C ASP A 484 -32.97 12.34 -25.52
N GLY A 485 -33.83 13.33 -25.40
CA GLY A 485 -35.25 13.20 -25.74
C GLY A 485 -35.54 13.09 -27.24
N THR A 486 -34.60 13.51 -28.13
CA THR A 486 -34.80 13.43 -29.58
C THR A 486 -34.29 12.12 -30.20
N LEU A 487 -33.61 11.26 -29.47
CA LEU A 487 -33.13 9.96 -29.97
C LEU A 487 -34.15 8.82 -29.79
N GLU A 488 -35.25 9.00 -29.06
CA GLU A 488 -36.29 7.97 -28.90
C GLU A 488 -37.42 7.95 -29.93
N SER A 489 -37.39 8.81 -30.94
CA SER A 489 -38.53 8.92 -31.89
C SER A 489 -38.23 8.54 -33.34
N ASN A 490 -37.26 7.71 -33.68
CA ASN A 490 -37.21 7.13 -35.02
C ASN A 490 -36.48 5.78 -35.02
N GLY A 491 -37.23 4.67 -34.99
CA GLY A 491 -36.68 3.32 -35.20
C GLY A 491 -37.65 2.21 -34.94
N SER A 492 -38.63 2.11 -35.89
CA SER A 492 -39.29 0.88 -36.40
C SER A 492 -39.51 -0.33 -35.49
N LYS A 493 -40.79 -0.61 -35.35
CA LYS A 493 -41.45 -1.85 -34.94
C LYS A 493 -40.86 -3.12 -35.57
N THR A 494 -40.51 -4.12 -34.78
CA THR A 494 -40.96 -5.48 -34.99
C THR A 494 -40.83 -6.33 -33.71
N ALA A 495 -41.86 -7.08 -33.48
CA ALA A 495 -42.26 -7.83 -32.30
C ALA A 495 -41.36 -9.03 -31.95
N LYS A 496 -41.25 -9.39 -30.69
CA LYS A 496 -41.90 -10.59 -30.13
C LYS A 496 -41.88 -10.61 -28.60
N LYS A 497 -43.05 -10.80 -28.06
CA LYS A 497 -43.35 -11.15 -26.69
C LYS A 497 -42.72 -12.51 -26.34
N ASP A 498 -42.18 -12.61 -25.15
CA ASP A 498 -42.51 -13.73 -24.27
C ASP A 498 -42.36 -13.37 -22.81
N ASN A 499 -43.43 -13.65 -22.07
CA ASN A 499 -43.57 -13.46 -20.62
C ASN A 499 -42.70 -14.45 -19.86
N LEU A 500 -42.12 -14.05 -18.73
CA LEU A 500 -42.35 -14.76 -17.48
C LEU A 500 -42.08 -13.87 -16.25
N SER A 501 -43.02 -13.93 -15.39
CA SER A 501 -43.25 -13.35 -14.09
C SER A 501 -42.08 -13.20 -13.10
N GLY A 502 -42.03 -12.05 -12.45
CA GLY A 502 -42.10 -11.93 -11.01
C GLY A 502 -40.82 -12.02 -10.23
N VAL A 503 -40.26 -10.86 -9.82
CA VAL A 503 -39.97 -10.51 -8.42
C VAL A 503 -39.61 -9.03 -8.42
N LYS A 504 -40.37 -8.23 -7.68
CA LYS A 504 -40.04 -6.86 -7.35
C LYS A 504 -38.89 -6.86 -6.34
N THR A 505 -37.70 -6.49 -6.77
CA THR A 505 -36.65 -5.94 -5.91
C THR A 505 -36.46 -4.50 -6.35
N THR A 506 -36.76 -3.61 -5.43
CA THR A 506 -36.45 -2.18 -5.54
C THR A 506 -34.95 -2.00 -5.72
N ASN A 507 -34.53 -1.82 -6.94
CA ASN A 507 -33.21 -1.34 -7.28
C ASN A 507 -33.14 0.15 -7.02
N MET A 508 -32.56 0.50 -5.88
CA MET A 508 -31.78 1.72 -5.81
C MET A 508 -30.47 1.47 -6.54
N ASN A 509 -30.51 1.54 -7.82
CA ASN A 509 -29.32 1.71 -8.62
C ASN A 509 -29.37 3.01 -9.34
N ALA A 510 -28.45 3.60 -9.16
CA ALA A 510 -27.40 3.94 -10.01
C ALA A 510 -27.02 5.24 -9.82
N LEU A 511 -25.96 5.39 -9.65
CA LEU A 511 -25.40 6.49 -10.31
C LEU A 511 -23.95 6.44 -10.33
N ASP A 512 -23.57 6.52 -11.53
CA ASP A 512 -22.48 7.32 -12.05
C ASP A 512 -21.22 7.23 -11.20
N GLY A 513 -20.33 6.34 -11.69
CA GLY A 513 -18.98 6.12 -11.19
C GLY A 513 -18.09 7.34 -11.33
N SER A 514 -18.35 8.38 -10.55
CA SER A 514 -17.31 9.33 -10.20
C SER A 514 -16.91 9.07 -8.75
N ASN A 515 -15.76 8.44 -8.54
CA ASN A 515 -15.09 8.24 -7.27
C ASN A 515 -14.60 9.58 -6.65
N SER A 516 -15.38 10.64 -6.80
CA SER A 516 -15.17 11.91 -6.11
C SER A 516 -16.02 11.86 -4.85
N PHE A 517 -15.37 12.02 -3.69
CA PHE A 517 -16.04 12.11 -2.41
C PHE A 517 -17.19 13.14 -2.53
N TYR A 518 -18.40 12.77 -2.13
CA TYR A 518 -19.64 13.53 -2.43
C TYR A 518 -19.58 15.01 -2.02
N PHE A 519 -18.79 15.39 -1.02
CA PHE A 519 -18.56 16.77 -0.60
C PHE A 519 -17.86 17.65 -1.65
N TYR A 520 -17.16 17.05 -2.61
CA TYR A 520 -16.46 17.79 -3.68
C TYR A 520 -17.28 17.91 -4.96
N ASN A 521 -18.41 17.22 -5.02
CA ASN A 521 -19.37 17.35 -6.11
C ASN A 521 -20.41 18.38 -5.73
N SER A 522 -20.29 19.60 -6.22
CA SER A 522 -21.21 20.72 -5.93
C SER A 522 -22.66 20.42 -6.30
N SER A 523 -22.92 19.62 -7.33
CA SER A 523 -24.26 19.18 -7.72
C SER A 523 -24.84 18.19 -6.72
N THR A 524 -24.06 17.24 -6.23
CA THR A 524 -24.47 16.26 -5.18
C THR A 524 -24.72 16.96 -3.84
N VAL A 525 -23.87 17.92 -3.49
CA VAL A 525 -24.06 18.75 -2.27
C VAL A 525 -25.30 19.63 -2.37
N SER A 526 -25.55 20.25 -3.54
CA SER A 526 -26.76 21.02 -3.81
C SER A 526 -28.02 20.18 -3.72
N TYR A 527 -28.04 19.03 -4.37
CA TYR A 527 -29.15 18.07 -4.29
C TYR A 527 -29.34 17.56 -2.85
N GLY A 528 -28.25 17.25 -2.15
CA GLY A 528 -28.27 16.86 -0.75
C GLY A 528 -28.87 17.93 0.16
N LYS A 529 -28.56 19.22 -0.06
CA LYS A 529 -29.15 20.36 0.66
C LYS A 529 -30.65 20.49 0.40
N VAL A 530 -31.09 20.39 -0.85
CA VAL A 530 -32.50 20.42 -1.23
C VAL A 530 -33.26 19.25 -0.59
N THR A 531 -32.72 18.06 -0.65
CA THR A 531 -33.29 16.85 -0.05
C THR A 531 -33.31 16.95 1.49
N PHE A 532 -32.25 17.53 2.08
CA PHE A 532 -32.21 17.80 3.50
C PHE A 532 -33.32 18.77 3.94
N VAL A 533 -33.48 19.92 3.25
CA VAL A 533 -34.51 20.90 3.54
C VAL A 533 -35.92 20.33 3.35
N LYS A 534 -36.13 19.49 2.34
CA LYS A 534 -37.41 18.80 2.08
C LYS A 534 -37.78 17.82 3.21
N ASN A 535 -36.82 17.08 3.74
CA ASN A 535 -37.07 16.02 4.72
C ASN A 535 -36.96 16.50 6.16
N TRP A 536 -36.16 17.54 6.44
CA TRP A 536 -35.81 17.98 7.79
C TRP A 536 -36.04 19.46 8.05
N GLY A 537 -36.54 20.23 7.06
CA GLY A 537 -36.78 21.66 7.18
C GLY A 537 -35.49 22.50 7.25
N LYS A 538 -35.62 23.76 7.70
CA LYS A 538 -34.51 24.72 7.83
C LYS A 538 -33.75 24.56 9.17
N ARG A 539 -33.44 23.34 9.57
CA ARG A 539 -32.70 23.07 10.83
C ARG A 539 -31.27 23.60 10.79
N LYS A 540 -30.86 24.24 11.88
CA LYS A 540 -29.45 24.69 12.02
C LYS A 540 -28.55 23.51 12.32
N LEU A 541 -27.26 23.62 11.89
CA LEU A 541 -26.23 22.64 12.20
C LEU A 541 -25.85 22.74 13.69
N THR A 542 -26.42 21.86 14.49
CA THR A 542 -26.15 21.71 15.93
C THR A 542 -26.02 20.25 16.28
N ASP A 543 -25.37 19.92 17.37
CA ASP A 543 -25.28 18.55 17.84
C ASP A 543 -26.71 18.00 18.11
N ASN A 544 -26.94 16.74 17.73
CA ASN A 544 -28.23 16.05 17.87
C ASN A 544 -29.39 16.64 17.04
N TRP A 545 -29.14 17.35 15.94
CA TRP A 545 -30.12 17.97 15.04
C TRP A 545 -31.23 17.01 14.53
N ARG A 546 -31.02 15.69 14.61
CA ARG A 546 -32.02 14.67 14.23
C ARG A 546 -33.14 14.49 15.26
N VAL A 547 -32.92 14.94 16.49
CA VAL A 547 -33.86 14.74 17.59
C VAL A 547 -34.82 15.94 17.66
N SER A 548 -36.08 15.76 17.25
CA SER A 548 -37.08 16.82 17.16
C SER A 548 -37.39 17.47 18.51
N SER A 549 -37.29 16.71 19.61
CA SER A 549 -37.56 17.21 20.95
C SER A 549 -36.58 18.26 21.50
N LEU A 550 -35.40 18.38 20.86
CA LEU A 550 -34.38 19.38 21.22
C LEU A 550 -34.48 20.66 20.39
N SER A 551 -35.13 20.62 19.20
CA SER A 551 -35.29 21.80 18.34
C SER A 551 -36.42 22.73 18.78
N GLU A 552 -37.40 22.21 19.49
CA GLU A 552 -38.53 23.03 20.02
C GLU A 552 -38.20 23.82 21.31
N LYS A 553 -37.12 23.42 22.04
CA LYS A 553 -36.70 24.13 23.26
C LYS A 553 -35.91 25.42 23.03
N ILE A 554 -35.43 25.66 21.81
CA ILE A 554 -34.61 26.85 21.49
C ILE A 554 -35.43 27.99 20.92
N GLU A 555 -36.64 27.72 20.42
CA GLU A 555 -37.56 28.78 19.92
C GLU A 555 -38.43 29.43 20.99
N ASN A 556 -38.53 28.85 22.22
CA ASN A 556 -39.46 29.36 23.27
C ASN A 556 -38.78 30.21 24.36
N THR A 557 -37.56 30.71 24.16
CA THR A 557 -36.89 31.55 25.17
C THR A 557 -36.68 33.02 24.75
N ASN A 558 -37.17 33.44 23.57
CA ASN A 558 -37.11 34.86 23.20
C ASN A 558 -38.39 35.27 22.44
N SER A 559 -39.51 35.32 23.12
CA SER A 559 -40.64 36.19 22.72
C SER A 559 -41.57 36.42 23.90
N SER A 560 -41.37 37.47 24.62
CA SER A 560 -42.45 38.18 25.29
C SER A 560 -42.36 39.67 24.96
N GLU A 561 -43.55 40.18 24.57
CA GLU A 561 -43.90 41.60 24.35
C GLU A 561 -43.63 42.14 22.95
N ASN A 562 -44.57 42.47 22.10
CA ASN A 562 -45.86 43.08 22.15
C ASN A 562 -46.56 42.97 20.80
N GLU A 563 -47.89 42.70 20.86
CA GLU A 563 -48.83 42.90 19.77
C GLU A 563 -48.98 44.41 19.43
N THR A 564 -49.02 44.74 18.18
CA THR A 564 -50.17 45.54 17.60
C THR A 564 -50.04 45.72 16.07
N THR A 565 -51.08 45.27 15.42
CA THR A 565 -51.78 45.79 14.21
C THR A 565 -51.04 46.29 12.97
N SER A 566 -51.30 45.51 11.89
CA SER A 566 -51.74 45.92 10.55
C SER A 566 -51.09 47.10 9.82
N GLU A 567 -50.58 46.86 8.68
CA GLU A 567 -51.03 47.31 7.36
C GLU A 567 -49.94 47.31 6.30
N ASN A 568 -50.36 46.94 5.10
CA ASN A 568 -49.62 46.99 3.85
C ASN A 568 -48.68 48.19 3.73
N THR A 569 -47.44 47.90 3.29
CA THR A 569 -46.83 48.64 2.18
C THR A 569 -45.46 48.12 1.75
N ASN A 570 -45.28 48.00 0.46
CA ASN A 570 -44.04 48.09 -0.33
C ASN A 570 -42.91 47.14 -0.02
N ILE A 571 -42.72 46.21 -0.98
CA ILE A 571 -41.46 45.53 -1.24
C ILE A 571 -40.39 46.56 -1.61
N GLU A 572 -39.76 47.17 -0.61
CA GLU A 572 -38.42 47.71 -0.74
C GLU A 572 -37.44 46.51 -0.64
N THR A 573 -36.70 46.29 -1.72
CA THR A 573 -35.56 45.43 -1.76
C THR A 573 -34.62 45.77 -0.60
N THR A 574 -34.67 45.02 0.49
CA THR A 574 -33.70 45.12 1.58
C THR A 574 -32.34 44.84 0.98
N ALA A 575 -31.55 45.92 0.77
CA ALA A 575 -30.18 45.82 0.34
C ALA A 575 -29.45 44.81 1.24
N ASP A 576 -28.89 43.77 0.66
CA ASP A 576 -28.18 42.71 1.41
C ASP A 576 -27.11 43.35 2.28
N ILE A 577 -27.28 43.30 3.59
CA ILE A 577 -26.46 43.94 4.62
C ILE A 577 -24.96 43.60 4.42
N ARG A 578 -24.66 42.44 3.78
CA ARG A 578 -23.29 42.04 3.43
C ARG A 578 -22.60 42.97 2.43
N PHE A 579 -23.33 43.83 1.73
CA PHE A 579 -22.80 44.79 0.77
C PHE A 579 -22.67 46.20 1.33
N THR A 580 -22.69 46.34 2.66
CA THR A 580 -22.41 47.60 3.35
C THR A 580 -21.10 47.54 4.07
N PRO A 581 -20.22 48.58 3.99
CA PRO A 581 -18.93 48.63 4.71
C PRO A 581 -19.10 48.51 6.23
N ASP A 582 -20.18 49.07 6.80
CA ASP A 582 -20.46 49.06 8.25
C ASP A 582 -20.63 47.62 8.79
N PHE A 583 -21.17 46.70 7.97
CA PHE A 583 -21.26 45.30 8.34
C PHE A 583 -19.92 44.67 8.74
N TYR A 584 -18.87 45.04 8.07
CA TYR A 584 -17.51 44.54 8.33
C TYR A 584 -16.77 45.35 9.37
N ILE A 585 -16.98 46.69 9.43
CA ILE A 585 -16.27 47.57 10.32
C ILE A 585 -16.65 47.31 11.80
N LYS A 586 -17.89 47.00 12.07
CA LYS A 586 -18.36 46.71 13.45
C LYS A 586 -17.66 45.47 14.09
N ASP A 587 -17.16 44.54 13.28
CA ASP A 587 -16.48 43.34 13.75
C ASP A 587 -14.99 43.56 14.03
N ILE A 588 -14.45 44.76 13.75
CA ILE A 588 -13.07 45.14 14.07
C ILE A 588 -12.98 45.53 15.55
N PRO A 589 -12.09 44.89 16.35
CA PRO A 589 -11.91 45.24 17.74
C PRO A 589 -11.48 46.70 17.87
N THR A 590 -12.07 47.44 18.84
CA THR A 590 -11.74 48.84 19.14
C THR A 590 -10.75 48.98 20.31
N SER A 591 -10.57 47.92 21.10
CA SER A 591 -9.71 47.92 22.28
C SER A 591 -8.25 47.57 21.93
N GLN A 592 -7.31 48.40 22.39
CA GLN A 592 -5.86 48.13 22.24
C GLN A 592 -5.44 46.84 22.91
N THR A 593 -6.03 46.49 24.06
CA THR A 593 -5.71 45.23 24.79
C THR A 593 -6.06 43.98 23.97
N VAL A 594 -7.13 43.99 23.17
CA VAL A 594 -7.48 42.91 22.25
C VAL A 594 -6.46 42.83 21.11
N ILE A 595 -6.04 43.98 20.56
CA ILE A 595 -5.04 44.01 19.48
C ILE A 595 -3.69 43.49 19.97
N ASP A 596 -3.29 43.82 21.19
CA ASP A 596 -2.06 43.32 21.81
C ASP A 596 -2.11 41.80 21.99
N SER A 597 -3.27 41.26 22.40
CA SER A 597 -3.47 39.82 22.49
C SER A 597 -3.39 39.12 21.12
N LEU A 598 -4.06 39.68 20.09
CA LEU A 598 -3.98 39.17 18.71
C LEU A 598 -2.54 39.25 18.15
N SER A 599 -1.79 40.31 18.52
CA SER A 599 -0.37 40.44 18.13
C SER A 599 0.50 39.37 18.75
N LYS A 600 0.31 39.04 20.03
CA LYS A 600 1.01 37.94 20.72
C LYS A 600 0.68 36.57 20.08
N GLU A 601 -0.59 36.34 19.81
CA GLU A 601 -1.04 35.08 19.16
C GLU A 601 -0.47 34.96 17.73
N ARG A 602 -0.47 36.03 16.94
CA ARG A 602 0.17 36.09 15.63
C ARG A 602 1.66 35.80 15.68
N ASN A 603 2.37 36.41 16.63
CA ASN A 603 3.82 36.27 16.80
C ASN A 603 4.14 34.79 17.19
N PHE A 604 3.39 34.24 18.12
CA PHE A 604 3.52 32.81 18.47
C PHE A 604 3.24 31.89 17.25
N ALA A 605 2.19 32.18 16.47
CA ALA A 605 1.89 31.41 15.25
C ALA A 605 3.04 31.50 14.23
N ASN A 606 3.63 32.67 13.98
CA ASN A 606 4.77 32.80 13.09
C ASN A 606 6.01 32.04 13.61
N TYR A 607 6.26 32.05 14.92
CA TYR A 607 7.33 31.27 15.54
C TYR A 607 7.12 29.75 15.28
N GLN A 608 5.92 29.22 15.56
CA GLN A 608 5.59 27.82 15.34
C GLN A 608 5.71 27.44 13.85
N LEU A 609 5.24 28.28 12.94
CA LEU A 609 5.41 28.07 11.51
C LEU A 609 6.89 28.00 11.11
N GLY A 610 7.73 28.89 11.65
CA GLY A 610 9.17 28.86 11.41
C GLY A 610 9.80 27.53 11.81
N ILE A 611 9.48 27.05 13.01
CA ILE A 611 9.94 25.73 13.50
C ILE A 611 9.40 24.59 12.64
N ILE A 612 8.09 24.56 12.33
CA ILE A 612 7.45 23.50 11.54
C ILE A 612 8.06 23.41 10.14
N TYR A 613 8.24 24.56 9.47
CA TYR A 613 8.87 24.56 8.14
C TYR A 613 10.33 24.11 8.17
N LYS A 614 11.09 24.47 9.20
CA LYS A 614 12.47 24.05 9.39
C LYS A 614 12.56 22.54 9.67
N GLU A 615 11.84 22.05 10.67
CA GLU A 615 12.02 20.70 11.22
C GLU A 615 11.19 19.63 10.50
N LYS A 616 9.89 19.91 10.23
CA LYS A 616 8.99 18.90 9.67
C LYS A 616 9.02 18.84 8.15
N PHE A 617 9.17 19.97 7.46
CA PHE A 617 9.08 20.07 6.01
C PHE A 617 10.42 20.30 5.31
N LYS A 618 11.46 20.78 6.02
CA LYS A 618 12.77 21.20 5.46
C LYS A 618 12.64 22.33 4.41
N GLU A 619 11.59 23.13 4.53
CA GLU A 619 11.32 24.28 3.67
C GLU A 619 12.00 25.53 4.25
N TYR A 620 13.32 25.56 4.15
CA TYR A 620 14.16 26.54 4.82
C TYR A 620 13.83 27.99 4.42
N ASN A 621 13.50 28.24 3.15
CA ASN A 621 13.11 29.56 2.68
C ASN A 621 11.79 30.06 3.29
N LEU A 622 10.81 29.16 3.49
CA LEU A 622 9.57 29.50 4.18
C LEU A 622 9.81 29.73 5.66
N ALA A 623 10.65 28.93 6.29
CA ALA A 623 11.05 29.13 7.69
C ALA A 623 11.70 30.49 7.92
N VAL A 624 12.66 30.87 7.05
CA VAL A 624 13.31 32.20 7.11
C VAL A 624 12.27 33.31 7.03
N LYS A 625 11.37 33.29 6.05
CA LYS A 625 10.31 34.30 5.90
C LYS A 625 9.44 34.46 7.15
N ARG A 626 9.16 33.35 7.86
CA ARG A 626 8.32 33.39 9.07
C ARG A 626 9.08 33.96 10.26
N PHE A 627 10.35 33.61 10.44
CA PHE A 627 11.17 34.22 11.51
C PHE A 627 11.51 35.68 11.24
N GLU A 628 11.80 36.08 9.99
CA GLU A 628 11.99 37.48 9.61
C GLU A 628 10.74 38.30 9.92
N LYS A 629 9.55 37.84 9.44
CA LYS A 629 8.28 38.50 9.71
C LYS A 629 7.95 38.58 11.21
N LEU A 630 8.31 37.56 11.98
CA LEU A 630 8.17 37.57 13.42
C LEU A 630 9.00 38.69 14.04
N LEU A 631 10.30 38.81 13.72
CA LEU A 631 11.19 39.83 14.27
C LEU A 631 10.78 41.24 13.87
N GLU A 632 10.22 41.44 12.66
CA GLU A 632 9.69 42.73 12.20
C GLU A 632 8.42 43.15 12.97
N SER A 633 7.71 42.22 13.57
CA SER A 633 6.43 42.44 14.24
C SER A 633 6.53 42.78 15.72
N ASN A 634 7.72 43.16 16.21
CA ASN A 634 8.00 43.46 17.63
C ASN A 634 7.49 42.36 18.58
N PRO A 635 8.07 41.15 18.52
CA PRO A 635 7.61 40.05 19.34
C PRO A 635 7.99 40.20 20.81
N GLU A 636 7.41 39.37 21.65
CA GLU A 636 7.79 39.25 23.07
C GLU A 636 9.27 38.83 23.20
N ASN A 637 9.95 39.33 24.22
CA ASN A 637 11.39 39.11 24.47
C ASN A 637 11.77 37.61 24.44
N ARG A 638 10.89 36.74 24.93
CA ARG A 638 11.10 35.29 24.94
C ARG A 638 11.18 34.64 23.53
N LEU A 639 10.62 35.29 22.49
CA LEU A 639 10.65 34.80 21.12
C LEU A 639 11.77 35.38 20.28
N ILE A 640 12.38 36.52 20.68
CA ILE A 640 13.38 37.23 19.89
C ILE A 640 14.63 36.38 19.71
N LEU A 641 15.28 36.07 20.81
CA LEU A 641 16.59 35.40 20.80
C LEU A 641 16.53 33.96 20.19
N PRO A 642 15.53 33.09 20.51
CA PRO A 642 15.39 31.79 19.84
C PRO A 642 15.14 31.94 18.34
N SER A 643 14.40 32.98 17.91
CA SER A 643 14.15 33.22 16.47
C SER A 643 15.41 33.66 15.73
N MET A 644 16.20 34.55 16.32
CA MET A 644 17.48 34.98 15.77
C MET A 644 18.48 33.83 15.64
N TYR A 645 18.53 32.90 16.62
CA TYR A 645 19.38 31.72 16.57
C TYR A 645 18.93 30.72 15.51
N ASN A 646 17.61 30.49 15.38
CA ASN A 646 17.07 29.67 14.29
C ASN A 646 17.35 30.29 12.92
N LEU A 647 17.26 31.62 12.77
CA LEU A 647 17.64 32.30 11.53
C LEU A 647 19.14 32.13 11.23
N TYR A 648 20.02 32.27 12.22
CA TYR A 648 21.43 31.96 12.05
C TYR A 648 21.67 30.56 11.50
N LYS A 649 21.04 29.54 12.09
CA LYS A 649 21.13 28.14 11.61
C LYS A 649 20.59 27.97 10.18
N LEU A 650 19.47 28.58 9.86
CA LEU A 650 18.89 28.55 8.52
C LEU A 650 19.77 29.23 7.49
N TYR A 651 20.29 30.44 7.82
CA TYR A 651 21.21 31.14 6.95
C TYR A 651 22.55 30.42 6.77
N SER A 652 23.04 29.69 7.77
CA SER A 652 24.24 28.87 7.64
C SER A 652 24.12 27.79 6.54
N ILE A 653 22.87 27.37 6.24
CA ILE A 653 22.54 26.42 5.17
C ILE A 653 22.34 27.13 3.82
N ILE A 654 21.68 28.31 3.84
CA ILE A 654 21.20 28.99 2.61
C ILE A 654 22.17 30.08 2.15
N ASP A 655 22.65 30.95 3.08
CA ASP A 655 23.42 32.16 2.80
C ASP A 655 24.42 32.46 3.93
N LYS A 656 25.65 32.07 3.72
CA LYS A 656 26.72 32.24 4.71
C LYS A 656 26.96 33.71 5.12
N THR A 657 26.70 34.66 4.22
CA THR A 657 26.90 36.11 4.51
C THR A 657 25.87 36.59 5.52
N LYS A 658 24.61 36.26 5.32
CA LYS A 658 23.54 36.56 6.28
C LYS A 658 23.72 35.82 7.61
N ALA A 659 24.29 34.61 7.58
CA ALA A 659 24.59 33.86 8.79
C ALA A 659 25.62 34.59 9.67
N ILE A 660 26.70 35.11 9.09
CA ILE A 660 27.72 35.87 9.81
C ILE A 660 27.09 37.16 10.41
N ALA A 661 26.33 37.90 9.62
CA ALA A 661 25.66 39.12 10.09
C ALA A 661 24.67 38.81 11.25
N MET A 662 23.93 37.72 11.20
CA MET A 662 23.02 37.30 12.27
C MET A 662 23.77 36.84 13.52
N LYS A 663 24.90 36.13 13.36
CA LYS A 663 25.78 35.73 14.46
C LYS A 663 26.29 36.99 15.20
N ASP A 664 26.84 37.95 14.45
CA ASP A 664 27.40 39.19 15.03
C ASP A 664 26.32 40.01 15.74
N LYS A 665 25.10 40.04 15.18
CA LYS A 665 23.95 40.69 15.81
C LYS A 665 23.55 40.04 17.14
N ILE A 666 23.53 38.67 17.22
CA ILE A 666 23.25 37.97 18.47
C ILE A 666 24.31 38.28 19.53
N ILE A 667 25.58 38.23 19.17
CA ILE A 667 26.70 38.50 20.10
C ILE A 667 26.67 39.96 20.60
N ALA A 668 26.38 40.92 19.72
CA ALA A 668 26.34 42.34 20.08
C ALA A 668 25.13 42.71 20.95
N GLN A 669 23.95 42.16 20.66
CA GLN A 669 22.70 42.49 21.37
C GLN A 669 22.46 41.69 22.64
N TYR A 670 22.98 40.46 22.70
CA TYR A 670 22.76 39.52 23.81
C TYR A 670 24.07 38.83 24.22
N PRO A 671 25.13 39.58 24.65
CA PRO A 671 26.45 38.99 24.91
C PRO A 671 26.44 37.92 26.02
N ASP A 672 25.62 38.13 27.04
CA ASP A 672 25.52 37.24 28.20
C ASP A 672 24.61 36.06 27.95
N SER A 673 23.98 35.98 26.78
CA SER A 673 23.09 34.89 26.46
C SER A 673 23.88 33.60 26.17
N ARG A 674 23.30 32.51 26.53
CA ARG A 674 23.81 31.17 26.20
C ARG A 674 24.05 30.99 24.70
N TYR A 675 23.19 31.52 23.84
CA TYR A 675 23.35 31.46 22.38
C TYR A 675 24.58 32.21 21.91
N ALA A 676 24.86 33.37 22.48
CA ALA A 676 26.09 34.11 22.19
C ALA A 676 27.35 33.35 22.65
N GLN A 677 27.32 32.74 23.83
CA GLN A 677 28.41 31.90 24.32
C GLN A 677 28.70 30.69 23.41
N ILE A 678 27.67 30.00 22.92
CA ILE A 678 27.79 28.90 21.96
C ILE A 678 28.39 29.41 20.63
N LEU A 679 28.01 30.59 20.19
CA LEU A 679 28.49 31.18 18.93
C LEU A 679 29.91 31.69 19.00
N LEU A 680 30.37 32.16 20.17
CA LEU A 680 31.74 32.62 20.43
C LEU A 680 32.71 31.46 20.59
N ASN A 681 32.30 30.42 21.32
CA ASN A 681 33.14 29.28 21.66
C ASN A 681 32.45 27.95 21.32
N PRO A 682 32.39 27.54 20.05
CA PRO A 682 31.72 26.32 19.64
C PRO A 682 32.35 25.03 20.20
N LYS A 683 33.53 25.14 20.85
CA LYS A 683 34.27 24.04 21.46
C LYS A 683 34.38 24.11 22.99
N SER A 684 33.90 25.18 23.62
CA SER A 684 33.96 25.27 25.08
C SER A 684 32.74 24.61 25.70
N GLU A 685 33.00 23.74 26.62
CA GLU A 685 32.02 23.10 27.51
C GLU A 685 31.32 24.19 28.36
N VAL A 686 30.20 24.72 27.83
CA VAL A 686 29.21 25.47 28.65
C VAL A 686 28.40 24.46 29.50
N GLU A 687 29.00 23.28 29.78
CA GLU A 687 28.38 22.16 30.45
C GLU A 687 28.42 22.20 31.98
N ALA A 688 29.08 23.21 32.57
CA ALA A 688 29.31 23.15 34.01
C ALA A 688 28.25 23.86 34.88
N SER A 689 27.18 24.46 34.31
CA SER A 689 26.13 25.01 35.19
C SER A 689 25.05 23.92 35.47
N ALA A 690 24.61 23.83 36.72
CA ALA A 690 23.56 22.92 37.16
C ALA A 690 22.25 23.04 36.37
N ASP A 691 22.04 24.17 35.71
CA ASP A 691 20.86 24.47 34.87
C ASP A 691 21.08 24.20 33.37
N SER A 692 22.22 23.62 32.97
CA SER A 692 22.45 23.20 31.59
C SER A 692 21.45 22.11 31.15
N PRO A 693 20.86 22.18 29.92
CA PRO A 693 19.93 21.20 29.47
C PRO A 693 20.46 19.74 29.49
N ASN A 694 21.76 19.55 29.23
CA ASN A 694 22.37 18.22 29.28
C ASN A 694 22.46 17.71 30.72
N VAL A 695 22.87 18.56 31.68
CA VAL A 695 22.92 18.22 33.10
C VAL A 695 21.51 17.91 33.64
N VAL A 696 20.54 18.74 33.26
CA VAL A 696 19.14 18.49 33.65
C VAL A 696 18.63 17.18 33.03
N TYR A 697 18.95 16.89 31.77
CA TYR A 697 18.60 15.61 31.12
C TYR A 697 19.25 14.42 31.84
N GLU A 698 20.53 14.49 32.18
CA GLU A 698 21.25 13.45 32.92
C GLU A 698 20.61 13.19 34.28
N ASN A 699 20.24 14.25 35.01
CA ASN A 699 19.57 14.10 36.31
C ASN A 699 18.20 13.44 36.16
N ILE A 700 17.43 13.82 35.14
CA ILE A 700 16.14 13.20 34.83
C ILE A 700 16.34 11.73 34.41
N TYR A 701 17.37 11.45 33.63
CA TYR A 701 17.71 10.11 33.20
C TYR A 701 18.12 9.22 34.37
N LYS A 702 18.93 9.73 35.33
CA LYS A 702 19.28 9.04 36.59
C LYS A 702 18.02 8.76 37.43
N GLN A 703 17.06 9.69 37.53
CA GLN A 703 15.77 9.43 38.19
C GLN A 703 15.00 8.31 37.51
N TYR A 704 14.98 8.27 36.16
CA TYR A 704 14.37 7.20 35.42
C TYR A 704 15.02 5.83 35.68
N GLU A 705 16.36 5.75 35.68
CA GLU A 705 17.10 4.52 35.96
C GLU A 705 16.95 4.05 37.42
N SER A 706 16.80 4.98 38.37
CA SER A 706 16.53 4.66 39.78
C SER A 706 15.10 4.14 40.03
N GLY A 707 14.25 4.09 38.99
CA GLY A 707 12.88 3.61 39.08
C GLY A 707 11.85 4.62 39.59
N GLN A 708 12.24 5.89 39.79
CA GLN A 708 11.34 6.97 40.17
C GLN A 708 10.50 7.48 39.00
N ILE A 709 9.71 6.57 38.38
CA ILE A 709 9.07 6.81 37.07
C ILE A 709 8.03 7.93 37.12
N LYS A 710 7.26 8.04 38.21
CA LYS A 710 6.18 9.04 38.37
C LYS A 710 6.79 10.45 38.59
N GLU A 711 7.80 10.57 39.37
CA GLU A 711 8.55 11.79 39.68
C GLU A 711 9.28 12.26 38.41
N THR A 712 9.89 11.33 37.70
CA THR A 712 10.56 11.61 36.41
C THR A 712 9.59 12.19 35.38
N LEU A 713 8.33 11.76 35.33
CA LEU A 713 7.33 12.33 34.42
C LEU A 713 7.03 13.82 34.71
N ILE A 714 7.04 14.19 35.98
CA ILE A 714 6.85 15.59 36.41
C ILE A 714 8.09 16.41 36.02
N SER A 715 9.27 15.91 36.37
CA SER A 715 10.55 16.58 36.06
C SER A 715 10.75 16.80 34.56
N ILE A 716 10.42 15.79 33.74
CA ILE A 716 10.59 15.88 32.27
C ILE A 716 9.60 16.86 31.65
N ASN A 717 8.35 16.92 32.10
CA ASN A 717 7.40 17.92 31.62
C ASN A 717 7.84 19.36 31.96
N THR A 718 8.41 19.55 33.15
CA THR A 718 8.98 20.84 33.55
C THR A 718 10.17 21.22 32.67
N ALA A 719 11.08 20.26 32.39
CA ALA A 719 12.24 20.47 31.54
C ALA A 719 11.85 20.76 30.08
N ILE A 720 10.85 20.08 29.53
CA ILE A 720 10.33 20.33 28.17
C ILE A 720 9.80 21.76 28.05
N ASN A 721 9.06 22.24 29.06
CA ASN A 721 8.55 23.61 29.04
C ASN A 721 9.69 24.64 29.19
N LEU A 722 10.70 24.36 30.03
CA LEU A 722 11.82 25.24 30.25
C LEU A 722 12.71 25.36 29.03
N PHE A 723 13.00 24.26 28.34
CA PHE A 723 13.93 24.20 27.22
C PHE A 723 13.24 24.20 25.85
N THR A 724 12.02 24.71 25.77
CA THR A 724 11.27 24.78 24.47
C THR A 724 12.13 25.48 23.41
N GLY A 725 12.37 24.79 22.29
CA GLY A 725 13.20 25.30 21.17
C GLY A 725 14.67 24.90 21.20
N GLU A 726 15.15 24.27 22.26
CA GLU A 726 16.50 23.74 22.40
C GLU A 726 16.71 22.39 21.73
N GLU A 727 17.96 22.05 21.40
CA GLU A 727 18.30 20.77 20.74
C GLU A 727 18.11 19.56 21.64
N ILE A 728 17.96 19.72 22.93
CA ILE A 728 17.73 18.67 23.92
C ILE A 728 16.28 18.14 23.89
N ILE A 729 15.33 18.92 23.36
CA ILE A 729 13.91 18.61 23.39
C ILE A 729 13.59 17.24 22.79
N PRO A 730 14.13 16.84 21.61
CA PRO A 730 13.87 15.50 21.07
C PRO A 730 14.25 14.37 22.05
N LYS A 731 15.36 14.51 22.78
CA LYS A 731 15.81 13.53 23.79
C LYS A 731 14.83 13.46 24.95
N LEU A 732 14.39 14.62 25.46
CA LEU A 732 13.40 14.69 26.53
C LEU A 732 12.05 14.08 26.10
N GLU A 733 11.57 14.39 24.90
CA GLU A 733 10.29 13.84 24.40
C GLU A 733 10.36 12.32 24.14
N LEU A 734 11.50 11.79 23.67
CA LEU A 734 11.67 10.34 23.51
C LEU A 734 11.70 9.63 24.88
N LEU A 735 12.40 10.19 25.87
CA LEU A 735 12.41 9.66 27.24
C LEU A 735 11.00 9.72 27.85
N LYS A 736 10.27 10.83 27.65
CA LYS A 736 8.87 10.94 28.06
C LYS A 736 8.00 9.88 27.42
N ALA A 737 8.16 9.59 26.12
CA ALA A 737 7.42 8.55 25.44
C ALA A 737 7.61 7.17 26.11
N ASN A 738 8.86 6.82 26.49
CA ASN A 738 9.14 5.57 27.19
C ASN A 738 8.52 5.53 28.60
N ILE A 739 8.50 6.65 29.30
CA ILE A 739 7.84 6.77 30.61
C ILE A 739 6.34 6.57 30.47
N VAL A 740 5.72 7.22 29.48
CA VAL A 740 4.29 7.07 29.18
C VAL A 740 3.96 5.63 28.82
N GLY A 741 4.79 4.96 28.03
CA GLY A 741 4.65 3.54 27.72
C GLY A 741 4.67 2.64 28.96
N LYS A 742 5.57 2.92 29.90
CA LYS A 742 5.65 2.17 31.17
C LYS A 742 4.43 2.40 32.08
N LEU A 743 3.85 3.60 32.10
CA LEU A 743 2.75 3.96 33.01
C LEU A 743 1.36 3.70 32.39
N SER A 744 1.20 3.92 31.09
CA SER A 744 -0.12 3.95 30.42
C SER A 744 -0.33 2.83 29.39
N GLY A 745 0.75 2.09 29.04
CA GLY A 745 0.68 0.94 28.13
C GLY A 745 0.90 1.29 26.66
N LEU A 746 0.60 0.31 25.81
CA LEU A 746 1.03 0.29 24.41
C LEU A 746 0.38 1.36 23.53
N SER A 747 -0.91 1.64 23.75
CA SER A 747 -1.66 2.66 22.98
C SER A 747 -1.07 4.05 23.17
N GLU A 748 -0.84 4.43 24.42
CA GLU A 748 -0.28 5.74 24.78
C GLU A 748 1.20 5.85 24.37
N TYR A 749 1.94 4.72 24.47
CA TYR A 749 3.32 4.65 23.95
C TYR A 749 3.38 4.89 22.46
N SER A 750 2.50 4.23 21.68
CA SER A 750 2.38 4.44 20.23
C SER A 750 2.09 5.91 19.90
N THR A 751 1.17 6.54 20.63
CA THR A 751 0.81 7.94 20.47
C THR A 751 1.99 8.87 20.76
N ALA A 752 2.70 8.65 21.86
CA ALA A 752 3.86 9.44 22.26
C ALA A 752 5.05 9.28 21.28
N LEU A 753 5.33 8.04 20.84
CA LEU A 753 6.36 7.79 19.80
C LEU A 753 6.00 8.43 18.46
N ASN A 754 4.72 8.37 18.04
CA ASN A 754 4.26 9.06 16.84
C ASN A 754 4.48 10.59 16.94
N TYR A 755 4.25 11.16 18.12
CA TYR A 755 4.56 12.57 18.37
C TYR A 755 6.04 12.88 18.14
N VAL A 756 6.96 12.07 18.71
CA VAL A 756 8.41 12.27 18.53
C VAL A 756 8.83 12.11 17.07
N ALA A 757 8.39 11.03 16.41
CA ALA A 757 8.70 10.75 15.01
C ALA A 757 8.18 11.85 14.05
N LEU A 758 7.02 12.42 14.35
CA LEU A 758 6.39 13.46 13.51
C LEU A 758 7.01 14.85 13.74
N ASN A 759 7.36 15.17 15.00
CA ASN A 759 7.85 16.51 15.33
C ASN A 759 9.36 16.66 15.11
N TYR A 760 10.13 15.58 15.27
CA TYR A 760 11.61 15.61 15.22
C TYR A 760 12.19 14.64 14.17
N PRO A 761 11.69 14.61 12.91
CA PRO A 761 12.07 13.60 11.91
C PRO A 761 13.53 13.65 11.47
N ASN A 762 14.21 14.77 11.73
CA ASN A 762 15.60 14.98 11.34
C ASN A 762 16.59 14.59 12.44
N TYR A 763 16.13 14.47 13.68
CA TYR A 763 16.91 14.06 14.83
C TYR A 763 16.98 12.53 14.94
N GLU A 764 18.03 12.03 15.56
CA GLU A 764 18.19 10.58 15.78
C GLU A 764 17.04 10.00 16.62
N GLU A 765 16.54 10.77 17.59
CA GLU A 765 15.42 10.40 18.43
C GLU A 765 14.12 10.21 17.64
N GLY A 766 13.88 11.06 16.65
CA GLY A 766 12.74 10.93 15.75
C GLY A 766 12.83 9.71 14.86
N LYS A 767 14.01 9.43 14.29
CA LYS A 767 14.27 8.22 13.50
C LYS A 767 14.14 6.95 14.35
N ARG A 768 14.62 7.01 15.61
CA ARG A 768 14.51 5.91 16.57
C ARG A 768 13.06 5.64 16.94
N ALA A 769 12.27 6.68 17.21
CA ALA A 769 10.84 6.55 17.44
C ALA A 769 10.12 5.90 16.23
N GLU A 770 10.47 6.29 14.99
CA GLU A 770 9.93 5.70 13.77
C GLU A 770 10.31 4.21 13.61
N ASN A 771 11.53 3.85 14.01
CA ASN A 771 12.00 2.46 13.99
C ASN A 771 11.21 1.59 14.97
N VAL A 772 11.05 2.05 16.22
CA VAL A 772 10.25 1.33 17.23
C VAL A 772 8.80 1.17 16.76
N LEU A 773 8.17 2.20 16.18
CA LEU A 773 6.82 2.16 15.64
C LEU A 773 6.66 1.15 14.49
N SER A 774 7.68 1.01 13.65
CA SER A 774 7.60 0.15 12.45
C SER A 774 8.02 -1.29 12.67
N ILE A 775 8.93 -1.55 13.62
CA ILE A 775 9.55 -2.87 13.81
C ILE A 775 9.11 -3.50 15.12
N ASP A 776 9.21 -2.78 16.25
CA ASP A 776 9.03 -3.38 17.58
C ASP A 776 7.59 -3.31 18.06
N LEU A 777 6.91 -2.20 17.83
CA LEU A 777 5.53 -2.03 18.27
C LEU A 777 4.58 -3.12 17.72
N PRO A 778 4.65 -3.52 16.43
CA PRO A 778 3.81 -4.61 15.92
C PRO A 778 4.08 -5.95 16.59
N LYS A 779 5.32 -6.23 17.03
CA LYS A 779 5.65 -7.44 17.78
C LYS A 779 5.02 -7.41 19.17
N LEU A 780 5.08 -6.25 19.85
CA LEU A 780 4.47 -6.05 21.17
C LEU A 780 2.94 -6.11 21.10
N GLU A 781 2.33 -5.57 20.03
CA GLU A 781 0.89 -5.67 19.79
C GLU A 781 0.43 -7.10 19.51
N ALA A 782 1.27 -7.93 18.92
CA ALA A 782 0.96 -9.32 18.63
C ALA A 782 1.04 -10.26 19.86
N LEU A 783 1.67 -9.85 20.97
CA LEU A 783 1.74 -10.65 22.20
C LEU A 783 0.33 -10.96 22.74
N GLN A 784 0.06 -12.20 23.13
CA GLN A 784 -1.23 -12.63 23.62
C GLN A 784 -1.09 -13.38 24.96
N LEU A 785 -2.05 -13.15 25.86
CA LEU A 785 -2.17 -13.93 27.09
C LEU A 785 -2.57 -15.38 26.77
N SER A 786 -1.99 -16.36 27.48
CA SER A 786 -2.29 -17.77 27.26
C SER A 786 -2.20 -18.58 28.56
N ASN A 787 -2.86 -19.75 28.56
CA ASN A 787 -2.75 -20.74 29.64
C ASN A 787 -1.58 -21.72 29.42
N SER A 788 -0.61 -21.37 28.56
CA SER A 788 0.54 -22.22 28.28
C SER A 788 1.29 -22.59 29.57
N PRO A 789 1.80 -23.84 29.72
CA PRO A 789 2.60 -24.26 30.87
C PRO A 789 3.83 -23.37 31.05
N SER A 790 4.02 -22.80 32.23
CA SER A 790 5.18 -21.98 32.59
C SER A 790 6.03 -22.64 33.66
N LYS A 791 7.34 -22.38 33.60
CA LYS A 791 8.29 -22.79 34.62
C LYS A 791 8.61 -21.66 35.63
N ASN A 792 8.02 -20.48 35.41
CA ASN A 792 8.24 -19.32 36.26
C ASN A 792 6.90 -18.65 36.59
N TRP A 793 6.58 -18.61 37.89
CA TRP A 793 5.36 -18.01 38.39
C TRP A 793 5.66 -16.85 39.31
N LYS A 794 4.70 -15.94 39.40
CA LYS A 794 4.75 -14.76 40.28
C LYS A 794 3.46 -14.65 41.08
N ILE A 795 3.56 -14.08 42.28
CA ILE A 795 2.42 -13.73 43.10
C ILE A 795 2.42 -12.22 43.24
N LEU A 796 1.33 -11.59 42.87
CA LEU A 796 1.14 -10.13 42.88
C LEU A 796 0.19 -9.75 44.02
N PHE A 797 0.52 -8.67 44.72
CA PHE A 797 -0.36 -8.00 45.67
C PHE A 797 -0.55 -6.55 45.18
N GLU A 798 -1.79 -6.13 44.96
CA GLU A 798 -2.08 -4.78 44.50
C GLU A 798 -1.88 -3.75 45.62
N THR A 799 -1.29 -2.63 45.29
CA THR A 799 -1.10 -1.48 46.18
C THR A 799 -1.15 -0.17 45.41
N LYS A 800 -1.59 0.87 46.07
CA LYS A 800 -1.62 2.22 45.45
C LYS A 800 -0.34 3.00 45.72
N ASP A 801 0.25 2.83 46.89
CA ASP A 801 1.46 3.52 47.28
C ASP A 801 2.43 2.55 48.02
N PHE A 802 3.72 2.63 47.64
CA PHE A 802 4.77 1.80 48.26
C PHE A 802 5.13 2.29 49.66
N GLU A 803 4.88 3.55 49.97
CA GLU A 803 5.18 4.19 51.25
C GLU A 803 4.00 4.14 52.22
N ASP A 804 2.83 3.68 51.78
CA ASP A 804 1.67 3.50 52.66
C ASP A 804 1.95 2.48 53.79
N ALA A 805 1.42 2.75 54.96
CA ALA A 805 1.59 1.90 56.11
C ALA A 805 1.17 0.44 55.89
N LYS A 806 0.09 0.21 55.15
CA LYS A 806 -0.38 -1.15 54.81
C LYS A 806 0.62 -1.87 53.90
N THR A 807 1.17 -1.20 52.92
CA THR A 807 2.16 -1.77 52.00
C THR A 807 3.46 -2.07 52.71
N LYS A 808 3.90 -1.23 53.63
CA LYS A 808 5.07 -1.51 54.50
C LYS A 808 4.84 -2.76 55.35
N VAL A 809 3.69 -2.88 55.97
CA VAL A 809 3.33 -4.08 56.79
C VAL A 809 3.28 -5.33 55.89
N LEU A 810 2.68 -5.23 54.69
CA LEU A 810 2.66 -6.33 53.73
C LEU A 810 4.09 -6.78 53.38
N ARG A 811 4.99 -5.87 53.05
CA ARG A 811 6.39 -6.18 52.73
C ARG A 811 7.13 -6.83 53.88
N GLU A 812 6.93 -6.35 55.09
CA GLU A 812 7.56 -6.91 56.31
C GLU A 812 7.07 -8.35 56.58
N LYS A 813 5.77 -8.59 56.42
CA LYS A 813 5.20 -9.95 56.58
C LYS A 813 5.73 -10.90 55.49
N LEU A 814 5.82 -10.45 54.23
CA LEU A 814 6.37 -11.24 53.13
C LEU A 814 7.86 -11.54 53.35
N LYS A 815 8.66 -10.57 53.78
CA LYS A 815 10.08 -10.78 54.14
C LYS A 815 10.21 -11.78 55.28
N LYS A 816 9.42 -11.63 56.35
CA LYS A 816 9.37 -12.54 57.48
C LYS A 816 9.05 -13.96 57.03
N PHE A 817 8.03 -14.14 56.18
CA PHE A 817 7.64 -15.43 55.62
C PHE A 817 8.81 -16.10 54.86
N ILE A 818 9.48 -15.36 53.97
CA ILE A 818 10.61 -15.87 53.17
C ILE A 818 11.76 -16.31 54.09
N THR A 819 12.09 -15.48 55.08
CA THR A 819 13.23 -15.74 56.00
C THR A 819 12.96 -16.91 56.89
N GLU A 820 11.81 -16.97 57.57
CA GLU A 820 11.46 -18.02 58.55
C GLU A 820 11.27 -19.40 57.89
N ARG A 821 10.90 -19.42 56.60
CA ARG A 821 10.74 -20.66 55.81
C ARG A 821 11.98 -21.03 55.00
N SER A 822 13.08 -20.26 55.14
CA SER A 822 14.33 -20.48 54.41
C SER A 822 14.14 -20.58 52.89
N LEU A 823 13.20 -19.80 52.33
CA LEU A 823 12.87 -19.79 50.88
C LEU A 823 13.80 -18.84 50.13
N ASN A 824 15.11 -19.10 50.18
CA ASN A 824 16.16 -18.21 49.65
C ASN A 824 16.08 -17.95 48.13
N ASN A 825 15.31 -18.74 47.40
CA ASN A 825 15.08 -18.56 45.97
C ASN A 825 13.99 -17.50 45.67
N LEU A 826 13.21 -17.09 46.66
CA LEU A 826 12.15 -16.10 46.49
C LEU A 826 12.69 -14.70 46.72
N THR A 827 12.34 -13.80 45.86
CA THR A 827 12.66 -12.37 45.96
C THR A 827 11.40 -11.52 45.88
N ILE A 828 11.43 -10.33 46.48
CA ILE A 828 10.34 -9.39 46.49
C ILE A 828 10.76 -8.16 45.67
N SER A 829 9.94 -7.74 44.74
CA SER A 829 10.07 -6.46 44.04
C SER A 829 8.85 -5.55 44.25
N LEU A 830 9.04 -4.26 43.98
CA LEU A 830 8.00 -3.23 43.97
C LEU A 830 7.85 -2.78 42.54
N ASP A 831 6.82 -3.22 41.88
CA ASP A 831 6.64 -2.99 40.44
C ASP A 831 5.55 -1.93 40.21
N ILE A 832 5.88 -0.85 39.50
CA ILE A 832 4.93 0.15 39.10
C ILE A 832 4.08 -0.44 37.95
N TYR A 833 2.75 -0.35 38.08
CA TYR A 833 1.84 -0.83 37.04
C TYR A 833 1.24 0.35 36.24
N THR A 834 0.54 1.25 36.93
CA THR A 834 -0.01 2.46 36.30
C THR A 834 0.39 3.70 37.09
N THR A 835 -0.14 4.87 36.74
CA THR A 835 0.02 6.09 37.55
C THR A 835 -0.55 5.97 38.96
N VAL A 836 -1.55 5.10 39.17
CA VAL A 836 -2.26 4.91 40.43
C VAL A 836 -1.89 3.56 41.08
N ASP A 837 -1.91 2.48 40.30
CA ASP A 837 -1.81 1.11 40.81
C ASP A 837 -0.36 0.58 40.68
N ASN A 838 0.06 -0.16 41.68
CA ASN A 838 1.40 -0.79 41.76
C ASN A 838 1.24 -2.21 42.31
N PHE A 839 2.28 -3.01 42.20
CA PHE A 839 2.33 -4.37 42.74
C PHE A 839 3.52 -4.57 43.70
N VAL A 840 3.28 -5.31 44.76
CA VAL A 840 4.32 -6.02 45.46
C VAL A 840 4.36 -7.44 44.92
N VAL A 841 5.50 -7.85 44.34
CA VAL A 841 5.63 -9.08 43.55
C VAL A 841 6.60 -10.05 44.22
N ILE A 842 6.18 -11.32 44.39
CA ILE A 842 7.09 -12.41 44.78
C ILE A 842 7.53 -13.12 43.50
N HIS A 843 8.83 -13.27 43.31
CA HIS A 843 9.50 -13.96 42.21
C HIS A 843 10.20 -15.25 42.66
N GLY A 844 10.62 -16.10 41.70
CA GLY A 844 11.41 -17.29 41.94
C GLY A 844 10.58 -18.55 42.18
N ILE A 845 9.32 -18.56 41.76
CA ILE A 845 8.39 -19.68 41.95
C ILE A 845 8.38 -20.54 40.71
N ASN A 846 8.75 -21.81 40.81
CA ASN A 846 8.97 -22.69 39.65
C ASN A 846 7.71 -23.45 39.17
N THR A 847 6.67 -23.57 40.01
CA THR A 847 5.44 -24.31 39.69
C THR A 847 4.20 -23.58 40.18
N LEU A 848 3.07 -23.84 39.52
CA LEU A 848 1.78 -23.31 39.92
C LEU A 848 1.35 -23.81 41.31
N ASP A 849 1.56 -25.10 41.57
CA ASP A 849 1.22 -25.70 42.86
C ASP A 849 1.96 -25.05 44.03
N LEU A 850 3.25 -24.72 43.82
CA LEU A 850 4.03 -23.98 44.81
C LEU A 850 3.48 -22.56 45.02
N ALA A 851 3.05 -21.87 43.96
CA ALA A 851 2.44 -20.56 44.09
C ALA A 851 1.12 -20.62 44.87
N GLN A 852 0.27 -21.61 44.55
CA GLN A 852 -0.97 -21.87 45.30
C GLN A 852 -0.71 -22.22 46.76
N GLY A 853 0.27 -23.06 47.02
CA GLY A 853 0.69 -23.42 48.39
C GLY A 853 1.16 -22.20 49.20
N ILE A 854 2.01 -21.35 48.61
CA ILE A 854 2.46 -20.10 49.23
C ILE A 854 1.27 -19.17 49.54
N THR A 855 0.36 -18.97 48.57
CA THR A 855 -0.81 -18.11 48.78
C THR A 855 -1.76 -18.63 49.84
N ALA A 856 -1.97 -19.95 49.93
CA ALA A 856 -2.76 -20.58 51.00
C ALA A 856 -2.13 -20.34 52.40
N ILE A 857 -0.80 -20.50 52.51
CA ILE A 857 -0.11 -20.24 53.79
C ILE A 857 -0.22 -18.76 54.16
N LEU A 858 0.00 -17.85 53.25
CA LEU A 858 -0.08 -16.41 53.50
C LEU A 858 -1.48 -15.95 53.88
N LYS A 859 -2.53 -16.65 53.42
CA LYS A 859 -3.93 -16.36 53.74
C LYS A 859 -4.37 -16.92 55.08
N ASP A 860 -4.02 -18.16 55.38
CA ASP A 860 -4.63 -18.94 56.49
C ASP A 860 -3.76 -19.01 57.71
N TYR A 861 -2.43 -18.89 57.62
CA TYR A 861 -1.55 -19.05 58.73
C TYR A 861 -1.50 -17.79 59.61
N LYS A 862 -1.76 -17.93 60.91
CA LYS A 862 -1.97 -16.84 61.87
C LYS A 862 -0.84 -15.80 61.90
N ASP A 863 0.42 -16.24 61.74
CA ASP A 863 1.62 -15.39 61.89
C ASP A 863 1.89 -14.52 60.66
N TYR A 864 1.34 -14.89 59.50
CA TYR A 864 1.52 -14.17 58.24
C TYR A 864 0.24 -13.58 57.68
N LYS A 865 -0.93 -13.99 58.20
CA LYS A 865 -2.26 -13.69 57.64
C LYS A 865 -2.33 -12.33 56.98
N LEU A 866 -2.52 -12.36 55.62
CA LEU A 866 -2.64 -11.19 54.78
C LEU A 866 -4.14 -10.97 54.43
N PRO A 867 -4.63 -9.73 54.55
CA PRO A 867 -5.98 -9.40 54.12
C PRO A 867 -6.12 -9.20 52.58
N GLU A 868 -4.98 -8.95 51.92
CA GLU A 868 -4.92 -8.71 50.48
C GLU A 868 -5.13 -10.02 49.71
N THR A 869 -5.89 -9.96 48.62
CA THR A 869 -6.08 -11.08 47.68
C THR A 869 -4.89 -11.17 46.71
N PRO A 870 -4.11 -12.29 46.77
CA PRO A 870 -3.00 -12.46 45.84
C PRO A 870 -3.47 -12.88 44.45
N ILE A 871 -2.78 -12.39 43.42
CA ILE A 871 -2.96 -12.79 42.03
C ILE A 871 -1.79 -13.68 41.62
N ILE A 872 -2.06 -14.92 41.19
CA ILE A 872 -1.04 -15.85 40.69
C ILE A 872 -1.00 -15.72 39.17
N ILE A 873 0.17 -15.45 38.63
CA ILE A 873 0.37 -15.23 37.17
C ILE A 873 1.69 -15.85 36.70
N SER A 874 1.72 -16.40 35.47
CA SER A 874 3.00 -16.81 34.87
C SER A 874 3.88 -15.60 34.52
N ALA A 875 5.18 -15.79 34.50
CA ALA A 875 6.11 -14.70 34.20
C ALA A 875 5.88 -14.10 32.82
N GLU A 876 5.51 -14.95 31.84
CA GLU A 876 5.20 -14.57 30.47
C GLU A 876 3.94 -13.69 30.43
N ASN A 877 2.84 -14.13 31.03
CA ASN A 877 1.60 -13.34 31.08
C ASN A 877 1.80 -12.04 31.88
N TYR A 878 2.62 -12.08 32.96
CA TYR A 878 2.93 -10.88 33.73
C TYR A 878 3.64 -9.82 32.87
N SER A 879 4.58 -10.24 32.01
CA SER A 879 5.25 -9.34 31.07
C SER A 879 4.26 -8.71 30.10
N ILE A 880 3.30 -9.49 29.58
CA ILE A 880 2.25 -8.99 28.67
C ILE A 880 1.32 -8.02 29.40
N VAL A 881 0.93 -8.35 30.65
CA VAL A 881 0.11 -7.45 31.48
C VAL A 881 0.82 -6.14 31.75
N GLN A 882 2.13 -6.17 32.03
CA GLN A 882 2.92 -4.96 32.24
C GLN A 882 3.03 -4.11 30.98
N ILE A 883 3.14 -4.70 29.78
CA ILE A 883 3.24 -4.01 28.51
C ILE A 883 1.88 -3.45 28.06
N LYS A 884 0.83 -4.28 28.10
CA LYS A 884 -0.49 -3.94 27.55
C LYS A 884 -1.46 -3.32 28.57
N LYS A 885 -1.14 -3.32 29.84
CA LYS A 885 -2.02 -2.86 30.94
C LYS A 885 -3.39 -3.54 30.96
N ASN A 886 -3.46 -4.81 30.61
CA ASN A 886 -4.67 -5.59 30.42
C ASN A 886 -4.92 -6.64 31.53
N LEU A 887 -4.59 -6.31 32.78
CA LEU A 887 -4.80 -7.19 33.95
C LEU A 887 -6.25 -7.68 34.06
N ASN A 888 -7.22 -6.82 33.76
CA ASN A 888 -8.63 -7.17 33.75
C ASN A 888 -8.98 -8.31 32.80
N VAL A 889 -8.31 -8.39 31.65
CA VAL A 889 -8.48 -9.49 30.67
C VAL A 889 -7.91 -10.78 31.21
N PHE A 890 -6.75 -10.71 31.90
CA PHE A 890 -6.18 -11.87 32.59
C PHE A 890 -7.10 -12.39 33.68
N LEU A 891 -7.65 -11.51 34.51
CA LEU A 891 -8.53 -11.87 35.62
C LEU A 891 -9.89 -12.42 35.15
N ALA A 892 -10.35 -12.08 33.95
CA ALA A 892 -11.58 -12.62 33.36
C ALA A 892 -11.49 -14.11 33.01
N GLY A 893 -10.28 -14.70 32.90
CA GLY A 893 -10.03 -16.13 32.84
C GLY A 893 -10.30 -16.83 31.49
N ASN A 894 -10.77 -16.13 30.46
CA ASN A 894 -11.03 -16.69 29.11
C ASN A 894 -9.79 -16.63 28.24
N LEU A 895 -8.74 -17.40 28.60
CA LEU A 895 -7.48 -17.39 27.87
C LEU A 895 -7.34 -18.66 27.02
N PRO A 896 -6.74 -18.58 25.83
CA PRO A 896 -6.44 -19.73 24.99
C PRO A 896 -5.39 -20.64 25.66
N ASP A 897 -5.48 -21.95 25.42
CA ASP A 897 -4.59 -22.95 26.03
C ASP A 897 -3.14 -22.82 25.53
N SER A 898 -2.96 -22.42 24.29
CA SER A 898 -1.63 -22.14 23.72
C SER A 898 -1.70 -21.08 22.63
N VAL A 899 -0.70 -20.22 22.56
CA VAL A 899 -0.54 -19.19 21.51
C VAL A 899 0.91 -19.21 21.05
N GLU A 900 1.12 -19.20 19.73
CA GLU A 900 2.43 -18.99 19.14
C GLU A 900 2.81 -17.51 19.31
N GLN A 901 3.73 -17.24 20.23
CA GLN A 901 4.19 -15.89 20.51
C GLN A 901 5.13 -15.41 19.41
N PRO A 902 5.10 -14.13 19.04
CA PRO A 902 6.06 -13.55 18.10
C PRO A 902 7.49 -13.67 18.66
N ASN A 903 8.45 -13.89 17.76
CA ASN A 903 9.86 -13.99 18.14
C ASN A 903 10.36 -12.60 18.61
N TRP A 904 10.35 -12.38 19.90
CA TRP A 904 10.81 -11.15 20.57
C TRP A 904 11.77 -11.53 21.71
N ASP A 905 12.96 -10.96 21.69
CA ASP A 905 14.05 -11.25 22.65
C ASP A 905 13.89 -10.54 24.02
N GLY A 906 12.81 -9.78 24.20
CA GLY A 906 12.52 -9.06 25.44
C GLY A 906 13.29 -7.74 25.59
N THR A 907 14.09 -7.35 24.59
CA THR A 907 14.86 -6.11 24.63
C THR A 907 14.25 -5.07 23.68
N LEU A 908 13.86 -3.92 24.20
CA LEU A 908 13.75 -2.70 23.44
C LEU A 908 15.14 -2.13 23.22
N GLU A 909 15.40 -1.56 22.05
CA GLU A 909 16.66 -0.89 21.76
C GLU A 909 16.98 0.10 22.91
N LYS A 910 18.18 -0.02 23.52
CA LYS A 910 18.57 0.81 24.66
C LYS A 910 18.45 2.31 24.32
N LEU A 911 17.91 3.07 25.24
CA LEU A 911 17.94 4.55 25.15
C LEU A 911 19.39 5.03 24.98
N PRO A 912 19.59 6.14 24.26
CA PRO A 912 20.93 6.76 24.20
C PRO A 912 21.37 7.08 25.62
N GLU A 913 22.46 6.46 26.04
CA GLU A 913 23.13 6.83 27.28
C GLU A 913 23.54 8.30 27.15
N PRO A 914 23.57 9.06 28.26
CA PRO A 914 24.14 10.42 28.25
C PRO A 914 25.54 10.30 27.66
N THR A 915 25.78 10.92 26.50
CA THR A 915 27.09 10.90 25.85
C THR A 915 28.10 11.59 26.73
N GLU A 916 29.03 10.85 27.30
CA GLU A 916 30.29 11.40 27.73
C GLU A 916 30.98 11.97 26.48
N GLN A 917 31.09 13.29 26.40
CA GLN A 917 31.84 14.13 25.47
C GLN A 917 31.72 13.88 23.95
N PRO A 918 31.56 14.90 23.13
CA PRO A 918 31.63 14.74 21.68
C PRO A 918 33.05 14.28 21.31
N GLN A 919 33.19 13.08 20.83
CA GLN A 919 34.41 12.59 20.20
C GLN A 919 34.74 13.54 19.05
N VAL A 920 35.85 14.29 19.25
CA VAL A 920 36.47 15.08 18.19
C VAL A 920 36.83 14.14 17.06
N PHE A 921 36.11 14.19 15.95
CA PHE A 921 36.48 13.53 14.72
C PHE A 921 37.83 14.11 14.24
N ASN A 922 38.93 13.46 14.64
CA ASN A 922 40.23 13.69 14.07
C ASN A 922 40.26 13.06 12.67
N THR A 923 40.11 13.91 11.63
CA THR A 923 40.17 13.53 10.22
C THR A 923 41.53 12.92 9.80
N SER A 924 42.53 12.87 10.69
CA SER A 924 43.84 12.25 10.45
C SER A 924 43.95 10.77 10.82
N LYS A 925 42.88 10.14 11.38
CA LYS A 925 42.86 8.70 11.67
C LYS A 925 42.02 7.84 10.70
N THR A 926 41.27 8.45 9.82
CA THR A 926 40.37 7.73 8.90
C THR A 926 41.12 7.07 7.73
N GLU A 927 42.32 7.57 7.37
CA GLU A 927 43.12 6.95 6.31
C GLU A 927 43.87 5.67 6.75
N LYS A 928 44.14 5.49 8.08
CA LYS A 928 44.80 4.28 8.57
C LYS A 928 43.85 3.11 8.91
N SER A 929 42.56 3.39 9.17
CA SER A 929 41.59 2.31 9.42
C SER A 929 41.04 1.70 8.12
N ALA A 930 41.00 2.47 7.02
CA ALA A 930 40.59 1.95 5.73
C ALA A 930 41.58 0.94 5.12
N GLN A 931 42.88 1.09 5.42
CA GLN A 931 43.92 0.13 4.98
C GLN A 931 43.96 -1.17 5.79
N SER A 932 43.50 -1.15 7.05
CA SER A 932 43.44 -2.38 7.87
C SER A 932 42.22 -3.24 7.54
N ASP A 933 41.08 -2.65 7.09
CA ASP A 933 39.90 -3.38 6.69
C ASP A 933 40.02 -4.00 5.29
N GLU A 934 40.83 -3.41 4.41
CA GLU A 934 41.12 -3.97 3.08
C GLU A 934 42.02 -5.23 3.16
N ASN A 935 42.95 -5.26 4.13
CA ASN A 935 43.77 -6.46 4.37
C ASN A 935 43.05 -7.61 5.07
N ASN A 936 42.05 -7.30 5.94
CA ASN A 936 41.22 -8.34 6.58
C ASN A 936 40.22 -8.95 5.59
N ASN A 937 39.71 -8.21 4.61
CA ASN A 937 38.87 -8.79 3.56
C ASN A 937 39.64 -9.64 2.54
N LYS A 938 40.91 -9.34 2.26
CA LYS A 938 41.75 -10.18 1.41
C LYS A 938 42.15 -11.51 2.07
N ALA A 939 42.36 -11.53 3.40
CA ALA A 939 42.65 -12.76 4.13
C ALA A 939 41.46 -13.71 4.26
N ARG A 940 40.22 -13.16 4.27
CA ARG A 940 38.95 -13.94 4.39
C ARG A 940 38.49 -14.56 3.08
N VAL A 941 38.97 -14.05 1.93
CA VAL A 941 38.65 -14.60 0.60
C VAL A 941 39.63 -15.71 0.18
N GLN A 942 40.83 -15.79 0.77
CA GLN A 942 41.80 -16.85 0.45
C GLN A 942 41.57 -18.19 1.17
N ASP A 943 40.78 -18.23 2.25
CA ASP A 943 40.54 -19.49 3.00
C ASP A 943 39.31 -20.30 2.51
N ILE A 944 38.56 -19.80 1.52
CA ILE A 944 37.38 -20.49 0.98
C ILE A 944 37.66 -21.23 -0.34
N ASP A 945 38.82 -21.02 -0.97
CA ASP A 945 39.15 -21.55 -2.33
C ASP A 945 40.04 -22.78 -2.35
N LYS A 946 40.23 -23.51 -1.24
CA LYS A 946 41.08 -24.72 -1.23
C LYS A 946 40.38 -26.07 -1.32
N ASN A 947 39.07 -26.11 -1.59
CA ASN A 947 38.39 -27.42 -1.77
C ASN A 947 37.32 -27.38 -2.87
N SER A 948 37.69 -27.20 -4.14
CA SER A 948 36.90 -27.74 -5.26
C SER A 948 37.73 -27.74 -6.55
N VAL A 949 38.14 -28.91 -6.88
CA VAL A 949 38.41 -29.60 -8.14
C VAL A 949 38.20 -28.83 -9.44
N GLU A 950 39.26 -28.86 -10.24
CA GLU A 950 39.43 -28.69 -11.69
C GLU A 950 38.19 -28.60 -12.57
N GLY A 951 38.22 -27.66 -13.52
CA GLY A 951 37.54 -27.84 -14.78
C GLY A 951 37.12 -26.60 -15.53
N GLN A 952 38.00 -26.13 -16.41
CA GLN A 952 37.68 -25.46 -17.68
C GLN A 952 37.36 -23.97 -17.74
N ASP A 953 38.29 -23.26 -18.37
CA ASP A 953 38.26 -21.93 -18.98
C ASP A 953 36.98 -21.65 -19.77
N PHE A 954 36.38 -20.49 -19.57
CA PHE A 954 35.56 -19.81 -20.57
C PHE A 954 35.72 -18.29 -20.48
N ASP A 955 36.50 -17.79 -21.42
CA ASP A 955 36.43 -16.51 -22.14
C ASP A 955 36.05 -15.24 -21.41
N THR A 956 37.03 -14.42 -21.15
CA THR A 956 36.93 -12.96 -21.00
C THR A 956 36.50 -12.31 -22.33
N PRO A 957 35.59 -11.34 -22.32
CA PRO A 957 35.29 -10.57 -23.51
C PRO A 957 36.44 -9.59 -23.83
N PRO A 958 36.78 -9.39 -25.10
CA PRO A 958 37.87 -8.52 -25.49
C PRO A 958 37.56 -7.05 -25.27
N SER A 959 38.52 -6.32 -24.76
CA SER A 959 38.54 -4.85 -24.67
C SER A 959 38.50 -4.21 -26.06
N PRO A 960 37.91 -3.00 -26.23
CA PRO A 960 37.85 -2.35 -27.51
C PRO A 960 39.21 -1.79 -27.91
N GLN A 961 39.74 -2.25 -29.05
CA GLN A 961 40.88 -1.68 -29.73
C GLN A 961 40.56 -0.28 -30.27
N LYS A 962 41.45 0.67 -29.98
CA LYS A 962 41.48 2.00 -30.62
C LYS A 962 41.88 1.82 -32.10
N GLY A 963 40.93 2.03 -32.99
CA GLY A 963 41.20 2.18 -34.43
C GLY A 963 41.51 3.64 -34.74
N GLY A 964 42.71 3.93 -35.13
CA GLY A 964 43.10 5.20 -35.67
C GLY A 964 42.76 5.26 -37.19
N GLU A 965 42.07 6.30 -37.53
CA GLU A 965 41.61 6.63 -38.86
C GLU A 965 42.67 7.35 -39.66
N LYS A 966 42.91 6.95 -40.89
CA LYS A 966 43.53 7.78 -41.91
C LYS A 966 42.60 7.94 -43.09
N ILE A 967 42.20 9.17 -43.29
CA ILE A 967 41.46 9.70 -44.45
C ILE A 967 42.34 9.63 -45.69
N LYS A 968 41.80 9.14 -46.84
CA LYS A 968 42.07 9.69 -48.15
C LYS A 968 40.99 9.31 -49.17
N LYS A 969 40.40 10.35 -49.72
CA LYS A 969 39.64 10.55 -50.96
C LYS A 969 38.28 9.87 -51.09
#